data_4a9bf0ee2953bea96e5558f3d7d36f23
#
_entry.id   4a9bf0ee2953bea96e5558f3d7d36f23
#
_cell.length_a   1.000
_cell.length_b   1.000
_cell.length_c   1.000
_cell.angle_alpha   90.00
_cell.angle_beta   90.00
_cell.angle_gamma   90.00
#
_symmetry.space_group_name_H-M   'P 1'
#
loop_
_entity.id
_entity.type
_entity.pdbx_description
1 polymer ?
#
loop_
_entity_poly.entity_id
_entity_poly.type
_entity_poly.pdbx_seq_one_letter_code
_entity_poly.pdbx_strand_id
1 'polypeptide(L)'
;MKRMRLLSLLLALVLVCTAMPVTAAAADGLANATVCTTHTVHTEGQSAEDCTGLAPYLAPDGTAWAAVGDDTTKVKTWHCFQQDIDAALTDALHRMLRRETAFTLYIAVKKSDYDPTTDKLQTALSKRLLSNALAEKAGTIEGGDFLDAQIQDFRQDDLKISWLNVEGYDDWNGPVAFCEVHCTFKYCDTVQQMEILRQAAKKWNQLFVTDNPTIAAEKDTNRRQYLIVKTIYDFLAENTIYNTAAYEGFMNEGKTDWYAHTAYAAFFGLTGQGAADLDGTGYDWSVRQKNSLTVIGTAGQGKAVCEGYAALFYYLCRLNGIACNTVMGSKMVRNEITGELQKDMHAWNFVYLDDGTGSGYQWYQVDATFAASNNLRFPGFINYYYFLCGSKNAYFTLENDHQQLDDTKSYPLLSATDYRFASTGEDLSDFDGQGYMVLMRRSAEGQIRDSILIQRAADGSCAYFKAQTDGNGTVLMDENGQAKVIPLPDGTGLDYVGEEGEFSLLIPGYVFGREYTTVYETGDDRYAPGRHTIIATDGTAQLPCSFYLNKIDVTKEKNQIELHNLDKNGAITYNVCPIQVDVHVVDGYGHTAVRDKDYTVLFLDENGTQVDTLSEPGKYTIVLDFSISDRYTGKLEGNSTNRLRFEIAKLPMNRAGFGDVQAPYSGKSIADVMSAMTFVGTTTDGKPYKKVFKEGEDYALTYSGSTVHAGSGTYTVTALEGSKYLTGSATYTYTIAAVSIAGYGGSDVCAPVTYNGSAQRPGTAWFDSQSGLKSGRDYTVVRYSANTNAGVANVTVQGKGNYTGTAVLHFKINQKSLNDRDVSVRCTPTAKGATIINSSLLVNFFQ
;
A
#
# COMPACT_ATOMS: atom_id res chain seq x y z
N MET A 1 -11.94 -9.05 3.23
CA MET A 1 -11.73 -7.61 3.55
C MET A 1 -12.64 -7.05 4.65
N LYS A 2 -13.99 -7.12 4.59
CA LYS A 2 -14.85 -6.58 5.67
C LYS A 2 -14.75 -7.31 7.02
N ARG A 3 -14.48 -8.62 7.05
CA ARG A 3 -14.31 -9.40 8.31
C ARG A 3 -12.93 -9.22 8.94
N MET A 4 -11.87 -8.98 8.16
CA MET A 4 -10.54 -8.69 8.68
C MET A 4 -10.44 -7.31 9.33
N ARG A 5 -11.15 -6.30 8.80
CA ARG A 5 -11.24 -4.98 9.46
C ARG A 5 -12.00 -5.04 10.79
N LEU A 6 -12.90 -6.01 10.97
CA LEU A 6 -13.60 -6.21 12.24
C LEU A 6 -12.71 -6.91 13.27
N LEU A 7 -11.84 -7.85 12.83
CA LEU A 7 -10.92 -8.55 13.74
C LEU A 7 -9.77 -7.64 14.18
N SER A 8 -9.19 -6.87 13.27
CA SER A 8 -8.16 -5.87 13.62
C SER A 8 -8.73 -4.70 14.43
N LEU A 9 -10.01 -4.32 14.21
CA LEU A 9 -10.68 -3.32 15.05
C LEU A 9 -11.06 -3.90 16.43
N LEU A 10 -11.43 -5.18 16.53
CA LEU A 10 -11.68 -5.84 17.80
C LEU A 10 -10.37 -6.05 18.60
N LEU A 11 -9.28 -6.42 17.92
CA LEU A 11 -7.95 -6.48 18.57
C LEU A 11 -7.48 -5.09 18.99
N ALA A 12 -7.65 -4.06 18.14
CA ALA A 12 -7.33 -2.67 18.49
C ALA A 12 -8.24 -2.11 19.59
N LEU A 13 -9.54 -2.53 19.65
CA LEU A 13 -10.45 -2.07 20.70
C LEU A 13 -10.16 -2.75 22.05
N VAL A 14 -9.74 -4.03 22.04
CA VAL A 14 -9.29 -4.71 23.24
C VAL A 14 -7.96 -4.12 23.74
N LEU A 15 -7.06 -3.75 22.82
CA LEU A 15 -5.79 -3.07 23.11
C LEU A 15 -5.96 -1.63 23.63
N VAL A 16 -6.97 -0.90 23.16
CA VAL A 16 -7.24 0.50 23.59
C VAL A 16 -7.93 0.55 24.97
N CYS A 17 -8.63 -0.50 25.37
CA CYS A 17 -9.27 -0.53 26.70
C CYS A 17 -8.32 -0.95 27.84
N THR A 18 -7.10 -1.42 27.54
CA THR A 18 -6.10 -1.84 28.54
C THR A 18 -4.91 -0.88 28.69
N ALA A 19 -4.86 0.19 27.88
CA ALA A 19 -3.79 1.18 27.93
C ALA A 19 -4.04 2.22 29.04
N MET A 20 -3.90 1.78 30.30
CA MET A 20 -3.47 2.71 31.36
C MET A 20 -2.07 2.32 31.79
N PRO A 21 -1.12 3.25 31.91
CA PRO A 21 0.21 2.93 32.39
C PRO A 21 0.06 2.44 33.83
N VAL A 22 0.22 1.15 34.03
CA VAL A 22 0.46 0.63 35.36
C VAL A 22 1.83 1.17 35.77
N THR A 23 1.85 2.19 36.62
CA THR A 23 3.10 2.68 37.17
C THR A 23 3.83 1.52 37.84
N ALA A 24 5.15 1.46 37.75
CA ALA A 24 6.01 0.44 38.36
C ALA A 24 5.68 0.17 39.83
N ALA A 25 5.08 1.15 40.52
CA ALA A 25 4.61 1.03 41.90
C ALA A 25 3.53 -0.05 42.14
N ALA A 26 2.71 -0.38 41.14
CA ALA A 26 1.68 -1.42 41.31
C ALA A 26 2.26 -2.85 41.20
N ALA A 27 3.34 -3.04 40.44
CA ALA A 27 4.06 -4.32 40.40
C ALA A 27 4.91 -4.55 41.65
N ASP A 28 5.48 -3.49 42.22
CA ASP A 28 6.27 -3.55 43.44
C ASP A 28 5.41 -3.88 44.69
N GLY A 29 4.14 -3.45 44.71
CA GLY A 29 3.23 -3.78 45.81
C GLY A 29 2.97 -5.28 45.95
N LEU A 30 2.80 -6.00 44.84
CA LEU A 30 2.62 -7.45 44.86
C LEU A 30 3.92 -8.23 45.10
N ALA A 31 5.09 -7.63 44.81
CA ALA A 31 6.37 -8.28 45.04
C ALA A 31 6.60 -8.59 46.55
N ASN A 32 6.00 -7.79 47.44
CA ASN A 32 6.10 -7.95 48.87
C ASN A 32 4.84 -8.60 49.48
N ALA A 33 3.85 -8.95 48.66
CA ALA A 33 2.64 -9.60 49.18
C ALA A 33 2.95 -10.99 49.68
N THR A 34 2.52 -11.30 50.88
CA THR A 34 2.56 -12.66 51.39
C THR A 34 1.42 -13.44 50.75
N VAL A 35 1.75 -14.45 49.97
CA VAL A 35 0.80 -15.29 49.24
C VAL A 35 1.06 -16.75 49.57
N CYS A 36 0.03 -17.54 49.53
CA CYS A 36 0.11 -18.99 49.80
C CYS A 36 -0.50 -19.76 48.62
N THR A 37 0.10 -20.84 48.20
CA THR A 37 -0.43 -21.71 47.15
C THR A 37 -0.49 -23.15 47.60
N THR A 38 -1.32 -23.95 46.94
CA THR A 38 -1.37 -25.37 47.17
C THR A 38 -1.26 -26.17 45.85
N HIS A 39 -0.69 -27.35 45.97
CA HIS A 39 -0.66 -28.29 44.86
C HIS A 39 -1.76 -29.36 44.93
N THR A 40 -2.41 -29.48 46.10
CA THR A 40 -3.29 -30.61 46.36
C THR A 40 -4.65 -30.17 46.87
N VAL A 41 -5.68 -30.68 46.32
CA VAL A 41 -7.05 -30.59 46.82
C VAL A 41 -7.33 -31.83 47.65
N HIS A 42 -7.71 -31.64 48.88
CA HIS A 42 -8.04 -32.73 49.77
C HIS A 42 -9.54 -32.93 49.89
N THR A 43 -9.98 -34.18 49.93
CA THR A 43 -11.37 -34.51 50.20
C THR A 43 -11.68 -34.52 51.69
N GLU A 44 -12.95 -34.52 52.05
CA GLU A 44 -13.40 -34.52 53.42
C GLU A 44 -12.73 -35.67 54.24
N GLY A 45 -12.11 -35.30 55.35
CA GLY A 45 -11.38 -36.24 56.23
C GLY A 45 -9.85 -36.24 56.08
N GLN A 46 -9.29 -35.47 55.10
CA GLN A 46 -7.85 -35.24 55.00
C GLN A 46 -7.40 -34.10 55.92
N SER A 47 -6.18 -34.19 56.47
CA SER A 47 -5.62 -33.24 57.41
C SER A 47 -4.54 -32.36 56.76
N ALA A 48 -4.12 -31.28 57.44
CA ALA A 48 -3.01 -30.44 57.01
C ALA A 48 -1.68 -31.21 56.86
N GLU A 49 -1.53 -32.33 57.53
CA GLU A 49 -0.35 -33.21 57.48
C GLU A 49 -0.19 -33.87 56.11
N ASP A 50 -1.27 -33.98 55.34
CA ASP A 50 -1.25 -34.52 53.98
C ASP A 50 -0.67 -33.54 52.97
N CYS A 51 -0.43 -32.29 53.36
CA CYS A 51 0.20 -31.25 52.54
C CYS A 51 1.73 -31.33 52.61
N THR A 52 2.29 -32.49 52.53
CA THR A 52 3.73 -32.71 52.69
C THR A 52 4.55 -32.09 51.55
N GLY A 53 5.63 -31.40 51.96
CA GLY A 53 6.56 -30.75 51.01
C GLY A 53 6.29 -29.29 50.67
N LEU A 54 5.19 -28.72 51.17
CA LEU A 54 4.84 -27.29 51.02
C LEU A 54 4.77 -26.65 52.42
N ALA A 55 4.99 -25.35 52.52
CA ALA A 55 4.70 -24.58 53.74
C ALA A 55 3.21 -24.14 53.67
N PRO A 56 2.26 -24.93 54.15
CA PRO A 56 0.86 -24.61 54.01
C PRO A 56 0.49 -23.41 54.86
N TYR A 57 -0.48 -22.64 54.38
CA TYR A 57 -1.09 -21.61 55.17
C TYR A 57 -2.09 -22.26 56.13
N LEU A 58 -1.79 -22.23 57.41
CA LEU A 58 -2.59 -22.89 58.43
C LEU A 58 -3.43 -21.85 59.15
N ALA A 59 -4.60 -22.23 59.64
CA ALA A 59 -5.35 -21.49 60.63
C ALA A 59 -4.52 -21.29 61.89
N PRO A 60 -4.84 -20.32 62.79
CA PRO A 60 -4.09 -20.08 64.00
C PRO A 60 -3.98 -21.31 64.94
N ASP A 61 -4.89 -22.27 64.85
CA ASP A 61 -4.87 -23.53 65.54
C ASP A 61 -4.02 -24.63 64.87
N GLY A 62 -3.38 -24.32 63.74
CA GLY A 62 -2.57 -25.25 62.97
C GLY A 62 -3.32 -26.15 62.04
N THR A 63 -4.60 -25.95 61.80
CA THR A 63 -5.40 -26.72 60.86
C THR A 63 -5.36 -26.09 59.45
N ALA A 64 -5.53 -26.93 58.46
CA ALA A 64 -5.68 -26.45 57.08
C ALA A 64 -7.07 -25.79 56.87
N TRP A 65 -7.11 -24.75 56.01
CA TRP A 65 -8.35 -24.05 55.72
C TRP A 65 -9.26 -24.84 54.79
N ALA A 66 -10.57 -24.78 55.02
CA ALA A 66 -11.56 -25.34 54.14
C ALA A 66 -12.18 -24.23 53.25
N ALA A 67 -12.16 -24.41 51.94
CA ALA A 67 -12.96 -23.60 51.07
C ALA A 67 -14.42 -24.05 51.10
N VAL A 68 -15.32 -23.09 51.34
CA VAL A 68 -16.78 -23.31 51.32
C VAL A 68 -17.32 -22.70 50.02
N GLY A 69 -17.83 -23.52 49.13
CA GLY A 69 -18.55 -23.02 47.97
C GLY A 69 -19.91 -22.42 48.35
N ASP A 70 -20.50 -21.63 47.46
CA ASP A 70 -21.83 -21.00 47.65
C ASP A 70 -22.98 -21.99 47.85
N ASP A 71 -22.75 -23.27 47.55
CA ASP A 71 -23.70 -24.34 47.70
C ASP A 71 -23.48 -25.13 49.02
N THR A 72 -24.26 -24.85 50.00
CA THR A 72 -24.20 -25.46 51.33
C THR A 72 -24.43 -26.98 51.35
N THR A 73 -24.73 -27.58 50.17
CA THR A 73 -24.91 -29.03 50.01
C THR A 73 -23.65 -29.75 49.53
N LYS A 74 -22.59 -29.00 49.21
CA LYS A 74 -21.36 -29.60 48.65
C LYS A 74 -20.41 -30.10 49.69
N VAL A 75 -19.71 -31.17 49.33
CA VAL A 75 -18.60 -31.75 50.11
C VAL A 75 -17.53 -30.69 50.35
N LYS A 76 -17.19 -30.46 51.59
CA LYS A 76 -16.07 -29.57 51.95
C LYS A 76 -14.77 -30.10 51.37
N THR A 77 -14.08 -29.25 50.58
CA THR A 77 -12.77 -29.58 50.02
C THR A 77 -11.72 -28.79 50.78
N TRP A 78 -10.71 -29.48 51.29
CA TRP A 78 -9.60 -28.83 51.94
C TRP A 78 -8.55 -28.42 50.94
N HIS A 79 -7.98 -27.21 51.09
CA HIS A 79 -6.92 -26.69 50.23
C HIS A 79 -5.75 -26.27 51.05
N CYS A 80 -4.53 -26.65 50.64
CA CYS A 80 -3.32 -26.10 51.16
C CYS A 80 -2.93 -24.83 50.35
N PHE A 81 -2.73 -23.74 51.04
CA PHE A 81 -2.39 -22.46 50.42
C PHE A 81 -0.93 -22.09 50.70
N GLN A 82 -0.27 -21.52 49.71
CA GLN A 82 1.10 -20.99 49.89
C GLN A 82 1.09 -19.48 50.04
N GLN A 83 2.06 -18.95 50.78
CA GLN A 83 2.21 -17.52 51.08
C GLN A 83 3.19 -16.79 50.17
N ASP A 84 3.92 -17.51 49.31
CA ASP A 84 4.90 -16.95 48.38
C ASP A 84 4.36 -17.04 46.94
N ILE A 85 4.11 -15.88 46.36
CA ILE A 85 3.61 -15.78 45.00
C ILE A 85 4.62 -16.34 44.01
N ASP A 86 5.93 -16.17 44.24
CA ASP A 86 6.95 -16.70 43.34
C ASP A 86 7.01 -18.22 43.41
N ALA A 87 6.76 -18.81 44.60
CA ALA A 87 6.64 -20.25 44.73
C ALA A 87 5.41 -20.78 43.96
N ALA A 88 4.27 -20.08 44.04
CA ALA A 88 3.08 -20.41 43.32
C ALA A 88 3.30 -20.34 41.77
N LEU A 89 3.91 -19.28 41.31
CA LEU A 89 4.21 -19.10 39.90
C LEU A 89 5.30 -20.06 39.43
N THR A 90 6.26 -20.44 40.29
CA THR A 90 7.27 -21.47 39.99
C THR A 90 6.60 -22.84 39.83
N ASP A 91 5.61 -23.18 40.66
CA ASP A 91 4.82 -24.40 40.44
C ASP A 91 4.05 -24.35 39.12
N ALA A 92 3.39 -23.23 38.81
CA ALA A 92 2.74 -23.04 37.56
C ALA A 92 3.73 -23.21 36.37
N LEU A 93 4.91 -22.59 36.47
CA LEU A 93 5.96 -22.74 35.46
C LEU A 93 6.36 -24.20 35.28
N HIS A 94 6.58 -24.96 36.34
CA HIS A 94 6.92 -26.39 36.26
C HIS A 94 5.81 -27.23 35.61
N ARG A 95 4.53 -26.90 35.87
CA ARG A 95 3.38 -27.54 35.22
C ARG A 95 3.31 -27.21 33.72
N MET A 96 3.54 -25.95 33.38
CA MET A 96 3.60 -25.49 32.00
C MET A 96 4.75 -26.13 31.20
N LEU A 97 5.92 -26.32 31.84
CA LEU A 97 7.04 -27.06 31.25
C LEU A 97 6.69 -28.53 30.97
N ARG A 98 5.80 -29.11 31.74
CA ARG A 98 5.22 -30.44 31.48
C ARG A 98 4.02 -30.43 30.53
N ARG A 99 3.70 -29.23 29.93
CA ARG A 99 2.57 -29.05 29.00
C ARG A 99 1.22 -29.43 29.60
N GLU A 100 1.04 -29.23 30.94
CA GLU A 100 -0.27 -29.36 31.55
C GLU A 100 -1.20 -28.29 31.02
N THR A 101 -2.30 -28.70 30.37
CA THR A 101 -3.22 -27.77 29.68
C THR A 101 -4.21 -27.10 30.63
N ALA A 102 -4.43 -27.65 31.78
CA ALA A 102 -5.31 -27.09 32.83
C ALA A 102 -4.87 -27.51 34.20
N PHE A 103 -4.79 -26.54 35.10
CA PHE A 103 -4.50 -26.75 36.50
C PHE A 103 -5.00 -25.57 37.37
N THR A 104 -5.10 -25.78 38.65
CA THR A 104 -5.54 -24.74 39.57
C THR A 104 -4.46 -24.46 40.62
N LEU A 105 -4.21 -23.18 40.85
CA LEU A 105 -3.37 -22.72 41.97
C LEU A 105 -4.28 -22.17 43.07
N TYR A 106 -3.97 -22.46 44.32
CA TYR A 106 -4.65 -21.90 45.46
C TYR A 106 -3.74 -20.88 46.14
N ILE A 107 -4.18 -19.63 46.27
CA ILE A 107 -3.33 -18.51 46.61
C ILE A 107 -4.00 -17.73 47.75
N ALA A 108 -3.25 -17.47 48.85
CA ALA A 108 -3.65 -16.51 49.88
C ALA A 108 -2.89 -15.20 49.67
N VAL A 109 -3.62 -14.11 49.46
CA VAL A 109 -3.07 -12.79 49.14
C VAL A 109 -3.52 -11.77 50.19
N LYS A 110 -2.64 -10.83 50.57
CA LYS A 110 -3.05 -9.73 51.44
C LYS A 110 -4.11 -8.88 50.79
N LYS A 111 -5.21 -8.59 51.50
CA LYS A 111 -6.33 -7.74 51.02
C LYS A 111 -5.88 -6.35 50.67
N SER A 112 -4.80 -5.82 51.28
CA SER A 112 -4.24 -4.51 50.90
C SER A 112 -3.66 -4.48 49.49
N ASP A 113 -3.28 -5.63 48.97
CA ASP A 113 -2.49 -5.75 47.75
C ASP A 113 -3.35 -6.07 46.51
N TYR A 114 -4.67 -6.23 46.63
CA TYR A 114 -5.57 -6.48 45.50
C TYR A 114 -6.82 -5.59 45.53
N ASP A 115 -7.33 -5.36 44.36
CA ASP A 115 -8.62 -4.71 44.13
C ASP A 115 -9.46 -5.66 43.27
N PRO A 116 -10.55 -6.24 43.77
CA PRO A 116 -11.31 -7.26 43.04
C PRO A 116 -12.03 -6.69 41.83
N THR A 117 -12.13 -5.35 41.70
CA THR A 117 -12.82 -4.69 40.59
C THR A 117 -11.90 -4.35 39.40
N THR A 118 -10.60 -4.51 39.55
CA THR A 118 -9.61 -3.97 38.58
C THR A 118 -8.71 -4.98 37.90
N ASP A 119 -8.93 -6.27 38.02
CA ASP A 119 -8.11 -7.35 37.39
C ASP A 119 -6.59 -7.23 37.64
N LYS A 120 -6.18 -6.43 38.63
CA LYS A 120 -4.77 -6.15 38.93
C LYS A 120 -3.98 -7.40 39.30
N LEU A 121 -4.57 -8.29 40.07
CA LEU A 121 -3.92 -9.53 40.45
C LEU A 121 -3.70 -10.43 39.22
N GLN A 122 -4.71 -10.59 38.39
CA GLN A 122 -4.60 -11.35 37.13
C GLN A 122 -3.49 -10.82 36.23
N THR A 123 -3.48 -9.49 35.99
CA THR A 123 -2.43 -8.83 35.21
C THR A 123 -1.05 -9.02 35.79
N ALA A 124 -0.91 -8.90 37.14
CA ALA A 124 0.35 -9.07 37.83
C ALA A 124 0.85 -10.52 37.75
N LEU A 125 -0.04 -11.49 37.95
CA LEU A 125 0.29 -12.92 37.84
C LEU A 125 0.71 -13.28 36.41
N SER A 126 -0.01 -12.81 35.41
CA SER A 126 0.31 -13.04 33.98
C SER A 126 1.71 -12.53 33.65
N LYS A 127 2.00 -11.29 33.99
CA LYS A 127 3.32 -10.68 33.75
C LYS A 127 4.46 -11.40 34.47
N ARG A 128 4.25 -11.83 35.71
CA ARG A 128 5.29 -12.51 36.48
C ARG A 128 5.49 -13.95 36.06
N LEU A 129 4.42 -14.66 35.65
CA LEU A 129 4.50 -16.07 35.23
C LEU A 129 5.41 -16.22 33.99
N LEU A 130 5.35 -15.27 33.06
CA LEU A 130 6.17 -15.29 31.83
C LEU A 130 7.42 -14.40 31.98
N SER A 131 7.87 -14.12 33.18
CA SER A 131 9.06 -13.32 33.43
C SER A 131 10.34 -14.16 33.34
N ASN A 132 11.33 -13.64 32.63
CA ASN A 132 12.66 -14.25 32.56
C ASN A 132 13.30 -14.34 33.93
N ALA A 133 13.05 -13.37 34.82
CA ALA A 133 13.57 -13.40 36.18
C ALA A 133 12.98 -14.58 37.00
N LEU A 134 11.70 -14.91 36.81
CA LEU A 134 11.09 -16.08 37.44
C LEU A 134 11.68 -17.38 36.90
N ALA A 135 11.85 -17.45 35.56
CA ALA A 135 12.47 -18.62 34.93
C ALA A 135 13.92 -18.83 35.40
N GLU A 136 14.71 -17.77 35.55
CA GLU A 136 16.08 -17.80 36.07
C GLU A 136 16.09 -18.25 37.53
N LYS A 137 15.19 -17.71 38.34
CA LYS A 137 15.04 -18.15 39.76
C LYS A 137 14.67 -19.63 39.86
N ALA A 138 13.85 -20.13 38.95
CA ALA A 138 13.49 -21.54 38.87
C ALA A 138 14.59 -22.43 38.26
N GLY A 139 15.69 -21.84 37.75
CA GLY A 139 16.81 -22.57 37.16
C GLY A 139 16.52 -23.15 35.76
N THR A 140 15.58 -22.58 35.03
CA THR A 140 15.24 -23.04 33.70
C THR A 140 15.42 -21.95 32.63
N ILE A 141 15.91 -22.34 31.45
CA ILE A 141 15.98 -21.48 30.27
C ILE A 141 14.69 -21.57 29.41
N GLU A 142 13.80 -22.50 29.73
CA GLU A 142 12.58 -22.81 28.99
C GLU A 142 11.36 -22.04 29.50
N GLY A 143 11.53 -21.18 30.48
CA GLY A 143 10.52 -20.25 30.96
C GLY A 143 10.58 -18.88 30.27
N GLY A 144 9.86 -17.92 30.86
CA GLY A 144 9.89 -16.54 30.41
C GLY A 144 9.48 -16.39 28.94
N ASP A 145 10.25 -15.61 28.19
CA ASP A 145 9.99 -15.32 26.77
C ASP A 145 9.96 -16.59 25.89
N PHE A 146 10.75 -17.61 26.27
CA PHE A 146 10.70 -18.87 25.53
C PHE A 146 9.35 -19.55 25.68
N LEU A 147 8.85 -19.69 26.91
CA LEU A 147 7.56 -20.32 27.19
C LEU A 147 6.41 -19.53 26.54
N ASP A 148 6.47 -18.21 26.62
CA ASP A 148 5.49 -17.32 25.98
C ASP A 148 5.36 -17.61 24.48
N ALA A 149 6.47 -17.76 23.77
CA ALA A 149 6.48 -18.13 22.35
C ALA A 149 5.96 -19.55 22.06
N GLN A 150 5.85 -20.42 23.07
CA GLN A 150 5.34 -21.79 22.92
C GLN A 150 3.88 -21.95 23.36
N ILE A 151 3.19 -20.89 23.73
CA ILE A 151 1.79 -20.89 24.12
C ILE A 151 0.95 -20.28 23.01
N GLN A 152 -0.14 -20.97 22.62
CA GLN A 152 -1.07 -20.45 21.61
C GLN A 152 -1.94 -19.34 22.20
N ASP A 153 -1.86 -18.14 21.62
CA ASP A 153 -2.75 -16.99 21.95
C ASP A 153 -2.90 -16.73 23.46
N PHE A 154 -1.79 -16.68 24.21
CA PHE A 154 -1.87 -16.42 25.65
C PHE A 154 -2.64 -15.12 25.95
N ARG A 155 -3.66 -15.24 26.82
CA ARG A 155 -4.50 -14.12 27.25
C ARG A 155 -4.57 -14.08 28.79
N GLN A 156 -4.84 -12.91 29.33
CA GLN A 156 -5.07 -12.78 30.75
C GLN A 156 -6.21 -13.69 31.25
N ASP A 157 -7.22 -13.92 30.43
CA ASP A 157 -8.35 -14.79 30.71
C ASP A 157 -7.98 -16.27 30.83
N ASP A 158 -6.77 -16.66 30.41
CA ASP A 158 -6.23 -17.99 30.63
C ASP A 158 -5.87 -18.23 32.10
N LEU A 159 -5.80 -17.14 32.90
CA LEU A 159 -5.68 -17.14 34.35
C LEU A 159 -6.96 -16.60 35.00
N LYS A 160 -7.97 -17.41 35.16
CA LYS A 160 -9.22 -16.99 35.79
C LYS A 160 -9.12 -17.06 37.33
N ILE A 161 -9.39 -15.96 37.99
CA ILE A 161 -9.34 -15.85 39.43
C ILE A 161 -10.76 -15.94 40.00
N SER A 162 -10.98 -16.85 40.94
CA SER A 162 -12.19 -16.96 41.76
C SER A 162 -11.83 -16.75 43.21
N TRP A 163 -12.44 -15.77 43.84
CA TRP A 163 -12.23 -15.53 45.28
C TRP A 163 -12.98 -16.56 46.08
N LEU A 164 -12.29 -17.16 47.08
CA LEU A 164 -12.81 -18.21 47.90
C LEU A 164 -13.28 -17.66 49.24
N ASN A 165 -14.40 -18.11 49.70
CA ASN A 165 -14.85 -17.94 51.07
C ASN A 165 -14.31 -19.08 51.94
N VAL A 166 -13.42 -18.76 52.82
CA VAL A 166 -12.71 -19.76 53.65
C VAL A 166 -13.22 -19.69 55.07
N GLU A 167 -13.67 -20.85 55.62
CA GLU A 167 -14.20 -20.96 56.99
C GLU A 167 -13.14 -20.57 58.02
N GLY A 168 -13.54 -19.73 59.00
CA GLY A 168 -12.61 -19.30 60.10
C GLY A 168 -11.67 -18.16 59.70
N TYR A 169 -11.82 -17.61 58.50
CA TYR A 169 -10.92 -16.55 58.03
C TYR A 169 -11.02 -15.24 58.79
N ASP A 170 -12.25 -14.90 59.27
CA ASP A 170 -12.51 -13.64 59.99
C ASP A 170 -11.83 -13.61 61.37
N ASP A 171 -11.47 -14.78 61.89
CA ASP A 171 -10.79 -14.91 63.19
C ASP A 171 -9.26 -14.80 63.09
N TRP A 172 -8.72 -14.65 61.86
CA TRP A 172 -7.27 -14.65 61.66
C TRP A 172 -6.67 -13.25 61.63
N ASN A 173 -5.53 -13.08 62.33
CA ASN A 173 -4.81 -11.82 62.50
C ASN A 173 -4.14 -11.32 61.21
N GLY A 174 -4.89 -11.04 60.18
CA GLY A 174 -4.33 -10.41 59.01
C GLY A 174 -5.35 -10.31 57.86
N PRO A 175 -5.40 -9.19 57.16
CA PRO A 175 -6.32 -8.98 56.07
C PRO A 175 -5.88 -9.77 54.83
N VAL A 176 -6.09 -11.08 54.85
CA VAL A 176 -5.79 -12.00 53.73
C VAL A 176 -7.06 -12.35 52.98
N ALA A 177 -6.98 -12.49 51.68
CA ALA A 177 -8.01 -13.06 50.87
C ALA A 177 -7.49 -14.32 50.15
N PHE A 178 -8.36 -15.29 49.99
CA PHE A 178 -8.05 -16.56 49.36
C PHE A 178 -8.64 -16.61 47.97
N CYS A 179 -7.88 -17.10 47.02
CA CYS A 179 -8.36 -17.28 45.68
C CYS A 179 -7.83 -18.57 45.09
N GLU A 180 -8.58 -19.09 44.15
CA GLU A 180 -8.11 -20.07 43.19
C GLU A 180 -7.84 -19.40 41.86
N VAL A 181 -6.75 -19.78 41.17
CA VAL A 181 -6.39 -19.33 39.85
C VAL A 181 -6.48 -20.53 38.94
N HIS A 182 -7.53 -20.56 38.15
CA HIS A 182 -7.70 -21.57 37.09
C HIS A 182 -6.85 -21.19 35.91
N CYS A 183 -5.83 -21.98 35.62
CA CYS A 183 -4.91 -21.81 34.53
C CYS A 183 -5.32 -22.73 33.38
N THR A 184 -5.43 -22.19 32.18
CA THR A 184 -5.79 -22.97 30.97
C THR A 184 -4.90 -22.57 29.83
N PHE A 185 -4.11 -23.49 29.29
CA PHE A 185 -3.15 -23.21 28.24
C PHE A 185 -3.27 -24.16 27.06
N LYS A 186 -2.90 -23.66 25.89
CA LYS A 186 -2.67 -24.47 24.70
C LYS A 186 -1.23 -24.27 24.26
N TYR A 187 -0.56 -25.34 23.92
CA TYR A 187 0.86 -25.28 23.55
C TYR A 187 1.04 -25.55 22.07
N CYS A 188 2.06 -24.94 21.48
CA CYS A 188 2.45 -25.14 20.09
C CYS A 188 3.28 -26.41 19.90
N ASP A 189 3.92 -26.90 20.97
CA ASP A 189 4.79 -28.06 20.99
C ASP A 189 4.35 -29.09 22.05
N THR A 190 5.05 -30.21 22.11
CA THR A 190 4.83 -31.31 23.07
C THR A 190 6.04 -31.48 23.97
N VAL A 191 5.83 -32.16 25.12
CA VAL A 191 6.94 -32.54 26.04
C VAL A 191 8.03 -33.33 25.30
N GLN A 192 7.64 -34.24 24.40
CA GLN A 192 8.58 -35.04 23.63
C GLN A 192 9.42 -34.17 22.68
N GLN A 193 8.79 -33.23 21.99
CA GLN A 193 9.52 -32.28 21.11
C GLN A 193 10.52 -31.42 21.91
N MET A 194 10.12 -30.98 23.10
CA MET A 194 11.01 -30.25 23.99
C MET A 194 12.20 -31.07 24.46
N GLU A 195 12.01 -32.35 24.81
CA GLU A 195 13.11 -33.22 25.20
C GLU A 195 14.09 -33.45 24.07
N ILE A 196 13.58 -33.66 22.84
CA ILE A 196 14.39 -33.78 21.62
C ILE A 196 15.16 -32.47 21.36
N LEU A 197 14.52 -31.29 21.49
CA LEU A 197 15.17 -29.99 21.35
C LEU A 197 16.30 -29.80 22.36
N ARG A 198 16.10 -30.17 23.63
CA ARG A 198 17.14 -30.09 24.69
C ARG A 198 18.38 -30.91 24.33
N GLN A 199 18.17 -32.14 23.89
CA GLN A 199 19.28 -33.02 23.48
C GLN A 199 19.99 -32.49 22.25
N ALA A 200 19.25 -32.04 21.25
CA ALA A 200 19.83 -31.45 20.05
C ALA A 200 20.61 -30.15 20.34
N ALA A 201 20.02 -29.25 21.10
CA ALA A 201 20.67 -27.99 21.50
C ALA A 201 21.94 -28.25 22.31
N LYS A 202 21.93 -29.25 23.22
CA LYS A 202 23.12 -29.67 23.96
C LYS A 202 24.22 -30.18 23.02
N LYS A 203 23.86 -31.03 22.06
CA LYS A 203 24.80 -31.54 21.03
C LYS A 203 25.30 -30.41 20.14
N TRP A 204 24.43 -29.50 19.72
CA TRP A 204 24.78 -28.29 18.99
C TRP A 204 25.82 -27.48 19.77
N ASN A 205 25.54 -27.22 21.04
CA ASN A 205 26.45 -26.45 21.91
C ASN A 205 27.82 -27.11 22.05
N GLN A 206 27.85 -28.44 22.16
CA GLN A 206 29.10 -29.17 22.17
C GLN A 206 29.92 -28.97 20.90
N LEU A 207 29.27 -29.16 19.74
CA LEU A 207 29.97 -29.14 18.45
C LEU A 207 30.38 -27.72 18.01
N PHE A 208 29.51 -26.75 18.23
CA PHE A 208 29.68 -25.42 17.63
C PHE A 208 30.19 -24.36 18.58
N VAL A 209 30.12 -24.60 19.90
CA VAL A 209 30.63 -23.69 20.92
C VAL A 209 31.79 -24.29 21.69
N THR A 210 31.59 -25.46 22.29
CA THR A 210 32.60 -26.05 23.19
C THR A 210 33.81 -26.60 22.43
N ASP A 211 33.57 -27.33 21.36
CA ASP A 211 34.60 -27.94 20.52
C ASP A 211 35.07 -27.02 19.38
N ASN A 212 34.46 -25.82 19.25
CA ASN A 212 34.90 -24.83 18.26
C ASN A 212 36.26 -24.26 18.67
N PRO A 213 37.30 -24.45 17.86
CA PRO A 213 38.65 -24.06 18.23
C PRO A 213 38.84 -22.56 18.44
N THR A 214 38.13 -21.73 17.67
CA THR A 214 38.18 -20.27 17.78
C THR A 214 37.54 -19.80 19.08
N ILE A 215 36.34 -20.30 19.39
CA ILE A 215 35.63 -19.95 20.61
C ILE A 215 36.35 -20.51 21.85
N ALA A 216 36.86 -21.74 21.76
CA ALA A 216 37.58 -22.38 22.84
C ALA A 216 38.92 -21.68 23.17
N ALA A 217 39.60 -21.15 22.17
CA ALA A 217 40.85 -20.42 22.33
C ALA A 217 40.66 -18.98 22.83
N GLU A 218 39.46 -18.39 22.64
CA GLU A 218 39.19 -17.01 22.98
C GLU A 218 39.16 -16.79 24.52
N LYS A 219 40.01 -15.86 24.98
CA LYS A 219 40.18 -15.54 26.40
C LYS A 219 39.41 -14.32 26.82
N ASP A 220 39.11 -13.41 25.91
CA ASP A 220 38.29 -12.26 26.15
C ASP A 220 36.83 -12.71 26.26
N THR A 221 36.22 -12.47 27.43
CA THR A 221 34.83 -12.91 27.67
C THR A 221 33.82 -12.23 26.75
N ASN A 222 34.00 -10.95 26.49
CA ASN A 222 33.05 -10.17 25.67
C ASN A 222 33.15 -10.64 24.21
N ARG A 223 34.37 -10.80 23.70
CA ARG A 223 34.58 -11.36 22.36
C ARG A 223 34.08 -12.79 22.28
N ARG A 224 34.32 -13.62 23.26
CA ARG A 224 33.79 -14.99 23.29
C ARG A 224 32.27 -15.02 23.23
N GLN A 225 31.58 -14.14 23.95
CA GLN A 225 30.11 -14.01 23.88
C GLN A 225 29.67 -13.55 22.48
N TYR A 226 30.37 -12.60 21.88
CA TYR A 226 30.11 -12.18 20.49
C TYR A 226 30.22 -13.34 19.52
N LEU A 227 31.29 -14.11 19.58
CA LEU A 227 31.51 -15.28 18.70
C LEU A 227 30.40 -16.34 18.87
N ILE A 228 29.94 -16.56 20.11
CA ILE A 228 28.83 -17.49 20.37
C ILE A 228 27.55 -16.95 19.72
N VAL A 229 27.20 -15.66 19.91
CA VAL A 229 26.01 -15.06 19.32
C VAL A 229 26.06 -15.06 17.80
N LYS A 230 27.24 -14.78 17.21
CA LYS A 230 27.45 -14.91 15.76
C LYS A 230 27.21 -16.36 15.31
N THR A 231 27.76 -17.34 16.02
CA THR A 231 27.57 -18.76 15.68
C THR A 231 26.11 -19.20 15.75
N ILE A 232 25.33 -18.67 16.71
CA ILE A 232 23.89 -18.90 16.79
C ILE A 232 23.18 -18.29 15.60
N TYR A 233 23.51 -17.06 15.23
CA TYR A 233 22.92 -16.36 14.10
C TYR A 233 23.22 -17.08 12.78
N ASP A 234 24.47 -17.45 12.58
CA ASP A 234 24.96 -18.20 11.42
C ASP A 234 24.26 -19.56 11.32
N PHE A 235 24.11 -20.26 12.46
CA PHE A 235 23.38 -21.53 12.50
C PHE A 235 21.94 -21.37 12.04
N LEU A 236 21.22 -20.37 12.50
CA LEU A 236 19.85 -20.11 12.07
C LEU A 236 19.78 -19.75 10.58
N ALA A 237 20.72 -18.94 10.09
CA ALA A 237 20.82 -18.59 8.68
C ALA A 237 21.04 -19.82 7.79
N GLU A 238 21.83 -20.77 8.26
CA GLU A 238 22.19 -21.98 7.51
C GLU A 238 21.23 -23.15 7.73
N ASN A 239 20.55 -23.20 8.89
CA ASN A 239 19.69 -24.30 9.27
C ASN A 239 18.23 -24.10 8.93
N THR A 240 17.74 -22.88 9.00
CA THR A 240 16.31 -22.63 9.02
C THR A 240 15.90 -21.83 7.78
N ILE A 241 14.85 -22.29 7.11
CA ILE A 241 14.19 -21.54 6.04
C ILE A 241 12.89 -20.95 6.55
N TYR A 242 12.47 -19.85 5.98
CA TYR A 242 11.19 -19.24 6.32
C TYR A 242 10.01 -20.07 5.81
N ASN A 243 9.03 -20.32 6.66
CA ASN A 243 7.83 -21.07 6.31
C ASN A 243 6.79 -20.18 5.65
N THR A 244 7.01 -19.84 4.38
CA THR A 244 6.09 -18.99 3.61
C THR A 244 4.68 -19.55 3.56
N ALA A 245 4.52 -20.88 3.46
CA ALA A 245 3.19 -21.49 3.42
C ALA A 245 2.41 -21.29 4.72
N ALA A 246 3.07 -21.40 5.89
CA ALA A 246 2.42 -21.09 7.17
C ALA A 246 2.04 -19.62 7.29
N TYR A 247 2.93 -18.73 6.84
CA TYR A 247 2.67 -17.29 6.81
C TYR A 247 1.50 -16.92 5.88
N GLU A 248 1.49 -17.45 4.66
CA GLU A 248 0.40 -17.22 3.70
C GLU A 248 -0.93 -17.79 4.19
N GLY A 249 -0.91 -18.97 4.82
CA GLY A 249 -2.08 -19.57 5.45
C GLY A 249 -2.69 -18.68 6.52
N PHE A 250 -1.84 -18.04 7.35
CA PHE A 250 -2.28 -17.06 8.33
C PHE A 250 -2.84 -15.79 7.67
N MET A 251 -2.10 -15.19 6.73
CA MET A 251 -2.46 -13.93 6.10
C MET A 251 -3.70 -14.02 5.20
N ASN A 252 -3.83 -15.10 4.43
CA ASN A 252 -4.87 -15.23 3.43
C ASN A 252 -6.10 -16.00 3.91
N GLU A 253 -5.91 -16.98 4.81
CA GLU A 253 -6.97 -17.89 5.26
C GLU A 253 -7.31 -17.72 6.74
N GLY A 254 -6.53 -16.97 7.50
CA GLY A 254 -6.67 -16.82 8.95
C GLY A 254 -6.39 -18.12 9.73
N LYS A 255 -5.61 -19.03 9.14
CA LYS A 255 -5.21 -20.30 9.75
C LYS A 255 -3.80 -20.19 10.29
N THR A 256 -3.63 -20.37 11.58
CA THR A 256 -2.32 -20.39 12.22
C THR A 256 -1.78 -21.82 12.26
N ASP A 257 -0.62 -22.02 11.66
CA ASP A 257 0.19 -23.22 11.85
C ASP A 257 1.07 -23.03 13.09
N TRP A 258 0.52 -23.36 14.25
CA TRP A 258 1.19 -23.17 15.55
C TRP A 258 2.52 -23.91 15.65
N TYR A 259 2.69 -25.00 14.94
CA TYR A 259 3.96 -25.73 14.91
C TYR A 259 5.10 -24.88 14.32
N ALA A 260 4.82 -24.10 13.26
CA ALA A 260 5.81 -23.24 12.63
C ALA A 260 6.34 -22.12 13.54
N HIS A 261 5.66 -21.83 14.66
CA HIS A 261 6.06 -20.84 15.65
C HIS A 261 7.06 -21.38 16.70
N THR A 262 7.38 -22.69 16.66
CA THR A 262 8.19 -23.33 17.71
C THR A 262 9.69 -23.30 17.42
N ALA A 263 10.50 -23.24 18.48
CA ALA A 263 11.94 -23.46 18.39
C ALA A 263 12.31 -24.84 17.84
N TYR A 264 11.46 -25.83 18.08
CA TYR A 264 11.59 -27.18 17.52
C TYR A 264 11.49 -27.17 16.00
N ALA A 265 10.48 -26.49 15.45
CA ALA A 265 10.32 -26.36 13.99
C ALA A 265 11.51 -25.59 13.35
N ALA A 266 12.01 -24.56 14.02
CA ALA A 266 13.18 -23.81 13.60
C ALA A 266 14.46 -24.68 13.57
N PHE A 267 14.54 -25.70 14.44
CA PHE A 267 15.67 -26.62 14.47
C PHE A 267 15.52 -27.78 13.47
N PHE A 268 14.34 -28.42 13.36
CA PHE A 268 14.12 -29.69 12.69
C PHE A 268 13.22 -29.66 11.45
N GLY A 269 12.46 -28.59 11.27
CA GLY A 269 11.48 -28.49 10.18
C GLY A 269 10.15 -29.22 10.46
N LEU A 270 9.25 -29.14 9.48
CA LEU A 270 7.84 -29.54 9.64
C LEU A 270 7.60 -31.02 9.88
N THR A 271 8.49 -31.88 9.39
CA THR A 271 8.24 -33.33 9.46
C THR A 271 8.72 -33.98 10.76
N GLY A 272 9.57 -33.28 11.48
CA GLY A 272 10.18 -33.84 12.69
C GLY A 272 10.95 -35.14 12.46
N GLN A 273 11.11 -35.57 11.21
CA GLN A 273 11.77 -36.86 10.90
C GLN A 273 13.25 -36.86 11.28
N GLY A 274 13.92 -35.69 11.22
CA GLY A 274 15.27 -35.57 11.72
C GLY A 274 15.42 -35.67 13.23
N ALA A 275 14.30 -35.51 13.94
CA ALA A 275 14.28 -35.57 15.40
C ALA A 275 14.23 -36.98 15.98
N ALA A 276 13.78 -37.97 15.22
CA ALA A 276 13.69 -39.36 15.70
C ALA A 276 15.08 -39.99 15.84
N ASP A 277 16.11 -39.36 15.31
CA ASP A 277 17.43 -40.00 15.16
C ASP A 277 18.56 -39.05 15.59
N LEU A 278 18.51 -38.61 16.83
CA LEU A 278 19.60 -37.82 17.42
C LEU A 278 20.95 -38.57 17.46
N ASP A 279 20.91 -39.87 17.23
CA ASP A 279 22.11 -40.72 17.13
C ASP A 279 22.85 -40.60 15.77
N GLY A 280 22.38 -39.77 14.86
CA GLY A 280 23.17 -39.36 13.72
C GLY A 280 22.62 -39.78 12.36
N THR A 281 21.46 -40.38 12.23
CA THR A 281 20.99 -40.87 10.93
C THR A 281 19.96 -39.97 10.25
N GLY A 282 19.34 -39.01 10.95
CA GLY A 282 18.33 -38.14 10.38
C GLY A 282 18.70 -36.66 10.33
N TYR A 283 19.58 -36.18 11.21
CA TYR A 283 20.04 -34.79 11.20
C TYR A 283 21.50 -34.73 10.79
N ASP A 284 21.77 -34.17 9.62
CA ASP A 284 23.13 -34.14 9.09
C ASP A 284 23.97 -33.04 9.74
N TRP A 285 24.64 -33.41 10.84
CA TRP A 285 25.57 -32.52 11.51
C TRP A 285 26.81 -32.18 10.70
N SER A 286 27.17 -32.99 9.69
CA SER A 286 28.39 -32.80 8.88
C SER A 286 28.26 -31.66 7.88
N VAL A 287 27.06 -31.40 7.39
CA VAL A 287 26.77 -30.31 6.48
C VAL A 287 27.15 -28.97 7.08
N ARG A 288 27.08 -28.86 8.40
CA ARG A 288 27.31 -27.62 9.15
C ARG A 288 28.75 -27.36 9.51
N GLN A 289 29.60 -28.37 9.45
CA GLN A 289 31.04 -28.24 9.70
C GLN A 289 31.79 -27.78 8.45
N LYS A 290 31.18 -27.87 7.28
CA LYS A 290 31.79 -27.42 6.03
C LYS A 290 31.39 -25.98 5.79
N ASN A 291 32.32 -25.06 5.88
CA ASN A 291 32.12 -23.67 5.51
C ASN A 291 31.30 -23.51 4.23
N SER A 292 30.11 -22.96 4.37
CA SER A 292 29.73 -21.75 3.69
C SER A 292 29.14 -21.78 2.28
N LEU A 293 28.88 -22.85 1.61
CA LEU A 293 28.26 -22.82 0.27
C LEU A 293 27.09 -23.78 0.12
N THR A 294 26.61 -24.35 1.23
CA THR A 294 25.50 -25.31 1.19
C THR A 294 24.16 -24.59 1.24
N VAL A 295 23.30 -24.82 0.28
CA VAL A 295 21.92 -24.31 0.29
C VAL A 295 21.17 -24.94 1.44
N ILE A 296 20.55 -24.09 2.24
CA ILE A 296 19.67 -24.50 3.33
C ILE A 296 18.36 -25.03 2.74
N GLY A 297 17.77 -25.99 3.42
CA GLY A 297 16.42 -26.47 3.09
C GLY A 297 16.34 -27.84 2.44
N THR A 298 17.37 -28.67 2.61
CA THR A 298 17.25 -30.10 2.35
C THR A 298 16.29 -30.75 3.35
N ALA A 299 15.64 -31.82 2.95
CA ALA A 299 14.66 -32.53 3.80
C ALA A 299 15.24 -32.82 5.21
N GLY A 300 14.51 -32.43 6.24
CA GLY A 300 14.89 -32.61 7.64
C GLY A 300 15.54 -31.41 8.32
N GLN A 301 15.63 -30.24 7.64
CA GLN A 301 16.16 -29.01 8.22
C GLN A 301 15.06 -28.08 8.70
N GLY A 302 15.45 -27.06 9.53
CA GLY A 302 14.51 -26.16 10.16
C GLY A 302 13.61 -25.41 9.19
N LYS A 303 12.33 -25.28 9.55
CA LYS A 303 11.36 -24.51 8.78
C LYS A 303 10.35 -23.86 9.72
N ALA A 304 10.44 -22.54 9.89
CA ALA A 304 9.65 -21.81 10.88
C ALA A 304 9.26 -20.41 10.38
N VAL A 305 8.32 -19.78 11.08
CA VAL A 305 8.05 -18.33 10.96
C VAL A 305 8.89 -17.56 11.98
N CYS A 306 8.80 -16.23 11.98
CA CYS A 306 9.65 -15.34 12.79
C CYS A 306 9.72 -15.71 14.28
N GLU A 307 8.60 -16.10 14.91
CA GLU A 307 8.56 -16.52 16.31
C GLU A 307 9.40 -17.75 16.58
N GLY A 308 9.39 -18.73 15.66
CA GLY A 308 10.23 -19.92 15.78
C GLY A 308 11.73 -19.59 15.71
N TYR A 309 12.12 -18.69 14.79
CA TYR A 309 13.49 -18.17 14.75
C TYR A 309 13.88 -17.47 16.05
N ALA A 310 13.03 -16.56 16.53
CA ALA A 310 13.29 -15.81 17.75
C ALA A 310 13.36 -16.73 18.98
N ALA A 311 12.50 -17.74 19.08
CA ALA A 311 12.49 -18.69 20.16
C ALA A 311 13.75 -19.58 20.18
N LEU A 312 14.20 -20.04 19.02
CA LEU A 312 15.43 -20.85 18.95
C LEU A 312 16.67 -20.01 19.23
N PHE A 313 16.73 -18.79 18.69
CA PHE A 313 17.82 -17.86 18.98
C PHE A 313 17.90 -17.55 20.50
N TYR A 314 16.77 -17.24 21.12
CA TYR A 314 16.67 -17.06 22.56
C TYR A 314 17.20 -18.28 23.32
N TYR A 315 16.72 -19.46 22.96
CA TYR A 315 17.08 -20.71 23.66
C TYR A 315 18.58 -20.96 23.64
N LEU A 316 19.21 -20.82 22.48
CA LEU A 316 20.66 -21.06 22.32
C LEU A 316 21.50 -19.98 23.02
N CYS A 317 21.07 -18.72 23.03
CA CYS A 317 21.71 -17.66 23.81
C CYS A 317 21.66 -17.98 25.30
N ARG A 318 20.48 -18.31 25.81
CA ARG A 318 20.28 -18.62 27.24
C ARG A 318 21.03 -19.89 27.68
N LEU A 319 21.12 -20.90 26.79
CA LEU A 319 21.91 -22.11 27.01
C LEU A 319 23.39 -21.79 27.24
N ASN A 320 23.90 -20.72 26.66
CA ASN A 320 25.28 -20.24 26.78
C ASN A 320 25.45 -19.13 27.83
N GLY A 321 24.45 -18.89 28.67
CA GLY A 321 24.50 -17.87 29.72
C GLY A 321 24.47 -16.43 29.25
N ILE A 322 24.06 -16.21 27.98
CA ILE A 322 23.91 -14.89 27.38
C ILE A 322 22.47 -14.42 27.60
N ALA A 323 22.30 -13.25 28.21
CA ALA A 323 20.99 -12.68 28.44
C ALA A 323 20.34 -12.28 27.10
N CYS A 324 19.13 -12.75 26.90
CA CYS A 324 18.37 -12.56 25.68
C CYS A 324 16.89 -12.41 26.02
N ASN A 325 16.18 -11.56 25.26
CA ASN A 325 14.73 -11.41 25.28
C ASN A 325 14.15 -11.70 23.89
N THR A 326 12.94 -12.25 23.86
CA THR A 326 12.14 -12.28 22.64
C THR A 326 11.23 -11.06 22.61
N VAL A 327 11.24 -10.35 21.50
CA VAL A 327 10.44 -9.15 21.27
C VAL A 327 9.31 -9.48 20.34
N MET A 328 8.09 -9.20 20.78
CA MET A 328 6.90 -9.26 19.94
C MET A 328 6.54 -7.85 19.48
N GLY A 329 6.27 -7.70 18.21
CA GLY A 329 5.99 -6.39 17.63
C GLY A 329 5.41 -6.47 16.25
N SER A 330 5.67 -5.44 15.46
CA SER A 330 5.32 -5.37 14.06
C SER A 330 6.48 -4.83 13.26
N LYS A 331 6.51 -5.19 12.00
CA LYS A 331 7.36 -4.57 10.99
C LYS A 331 6.51 -4.01 9.86
N MET A 332 7.05 -3.05 9.12
CA MET A 332 6.42 -2.58 7.89
C MET A 332 6.83 -3.46 6.72
N VAL A 333 5.86 -3.91 5.96
CA VAL A 333 6.08 -4.64 4.71
C VAL A 333 5.36 -3.96 3.57
N ARG A 334 5.98 -3.96 2.39
CA ARG A 334 5.34 -3.42 1.19
C ARG A 334 4.47 -4.51 0.56
N ASN A 335 3.20 -4.22 0.36
CA ASN A 335 2.31 -5.12 -0.37
C ASN A 335 2.73 -5.15 -1.84
N GLU A 336 3.08 -6.32 -2.35
CA GLU A 336 3.59 -6.49 -3.73
C GLU A 336 2.56 -6.13 -4.80
N ILE A 337 1.26 -6.19 -4.46
CA ILE A 337 0.16 -5.91 -5.40
C ILE A 337 -0.19 -4.43 -5.42
N THR A 338 -0.28 -3.80 -4.24
CA THR A 338 -0.73 -2.41 -4.11
C THR A 338 0.42 -1.41 -3.99
N GLY A 339 1.63 -1.87 -3.68
CA GLY A 339 2.78 -1.02 -3.37
C GLY A 339 2.67 -0.26 -2.04
N GLU A 340 1.59 -0.44 -1.28
CA GLU A 340 1.37 0.24 -0.01
C GLU A 340 2.13 -0.45 1.13
N LEU A 341 2.67 0.33 2.05
CA LEU A 341 3.25 -0.18 3.29
C LEU A 341 2.12 -0.61 4.24
N GLN A 342 2.21 -1.81 4.77
CA GLN A 342 1.29 -2.34 5.76
C GLN A 342 2.05 -2.90 6.95
N LYS A 343 1.43 -2.82 8.14
CA LYS A 343 1.98 -3.46 9.35
C LYS A 343 1.76 -4.97 9.29
N ASP A 344 2.82 -5.69 9.61
CA ASP A 344 2.81 -7.14 9.76
C ASP A 344 3.36 -7.52 11.13
N MET A 345 2.72 -8.50 11.79
CA MET A 345 3.19 -8.99 13.09
C MET A 345 4.55 -9.67 12.93
N HIS A 346 5.44 -9.40 13.86
CA HIS A 346 6.80 -9.88 13.77
C HIS A 346 7.42 -10.14 15.14
N ALA A 347 8.37 -11.07 15.19
CA ALA A 347 9.15 -11.40 16.38
C ALA A 347 10.64 -11.38 16.09
N TRP A 348 11.43 -10.82 17.03
CA TRP A 348 12.89 -10.77 16.98
C TRP A 348 13.47 -10.84 18.39
N ASN A 349 14.76 -10.57 18.55
CA ASN A 349 15.42 -10.70 19.85
C ASN A 349 16.18 -9.44 20.26
N PHE A 350 16.29 -9.24 21.57
CA PHE A 350 17.29 -8.36 22.18
C PHE A 350 18.34 -9.21 22.89
N VAL A 351 19.61 -8.82 22.74
CA VAL A 351 20.76 -9.52 23.32
C VAL A 351 21.59 -8.55 24.16
N TYR A 352 22.05 -8.97 25.31
CA TYR A 352 22.81 -8.17 26.25
C TYR A 352 24.29 -8.52 26.17
N LEU A 353 25.08 -7.63 25.62
CA LEU A 353 26.52 -7.83 25.35
C LEU A 353 27.33 -6.58 25.72
N ASP A 354 28.60 -6.77 26.03
CA ASP A 354 29.59 -5.71 26.14
C ASP A 354 30.46 -5.70 24.85
N ASP A 355 30.51 -4.57 24.18
CA ASP A 355 31.27 -4.39 22.94
C ASP A 355 32.76 -4.05 23.19
N GLY A 356 33.19 -4.02 24.44
CA GLY A 356 34.56 -3.71 24.79
C GLY A 356 34.97 -2.25 24.62
N THR A 357 34.04 -1.35 24.24
CA THR A 357 34.33 0.09 24.06
C THR A 357 34.41 0.86 25.39
N GLY A 358 34.15 0.17 26.51
CA GLY A 358 34.14 0.77 27.86
C GLY A 358 32.75 1.29 28.27
N SER A 359 31.73 1.11 27.45
CA SER A 359 30.33 1.44 27.77
C SER A 359 29.67 0.39 28.67
N GLY A 360 30.32 -0.77 28.82
CA GLY A 360 29.79 -1.94 29.53
C GLY A 360 28.67 -2.64 28.75
N TYR A 361 28.01 -3.56 29.41
CA TYR A 361 26.91 -4.33 28.80
C TYR A 361 25.76 -3.46 28.39
N GLN A 362 25.29 -3.65 27.13
CA GLN A 362 24.17 -2.95 26.54
C GLN A 362 23.26 -3.94 25.77
N TRP A 363 22.03 -3.55 25.52
CA TRP A 363 21.10 -4.32 24.72
C TRP A 363 21.20 -3.93 23.25
N TYR A 364 21.29 -4.95 22.39
CA TYR A 364 21.29 -4.84 20.94
C TYR A 364 20.17 -5.69 20.35
N GLN A 365 19.56 -5.25 19.26
CA GLN A 365 18.53 -6.02 18.58
C GLN A 365 19.13 -6.92 17.49
N VAL A 366 18.49 -8.07 17.32
CA VAL A 366 18.86 -9.11 16.35
C VAL A 366 17.61 -9.69 15.74
N ASP A 367 17.53 -9.72 14.41
CA ASP A 367 16.47 -10.42 13.71
C ASP A 367 17.04 -11.55 12.85
N ALA A 368 17.03 -12.76 13.39
CA ALA A 368 17.53 -13.93 12.70
C ALA A 368 16.62 -14.41 11.55
N THR A 369 15.39 -13.93 11.46
CA THR A 369 14.47 -14.24 10.35
C THR A 369 15.07 -13.81 9.01
N PHE A 370 15.78 -12.68 8.99
CA PHE A 370 16.43 -12.16 7.79
C PHE A 370 17.84 -12.71 7.55
N ALA A 371 18.38 -13.50 8.47
CA ALA A 371 19.74 -14.04 8.37
C ALA A 371 19.95 -14.87 7.10
N ALA A 372 18.99 -15.71 6.74
CA ALA A 372 19.05 -16.60 5.58
C ALA A 372 18.80 -15.90 4.23
N SER A 373 18.40 -14.63 4.20
CA SER A 373 17.98 -13.97 2.96
C SER A 373 19.08 -13.89 1.90
N ASN A 374 20.31 -13.71 2.33
CA ASN A 374 21.47 -13.74 1.42
C ASN A 374 21.83 -15.15 1.00
N ASN A 375 21.73 -16.10 1.92
CA ASN A 375 22.14 -17.48 1.68
C ASN A 375 21.26 -18.19 0.63
N LEU A 376 19.98 -17.81 0.52
CA LEU A 376 19.10 -18.29 -0.56
C LEU A 376 19.54 -17.82 -1.95
N ARG A 377 20.15 -16.63 -2.03
CA ARG A 377 20.65 -16.03 -3.29
C ARG A 377 22.11 -16.35 -3.54
N PHE A 378 22.90 -16.37 -2.47
CA PHE A 378 24.34 -16.56 -2.49
C PHE A 378 24.72 -17.49 -1.35
N PRO A 379 24.74 -18.81 -1.57
CA PRO A 379 25.10 -19.78 -0.55
C PRO A 379 26.43 -19.44 0.12
N GLY A 380 26.42 -19.44 1.44
CA GLY A 380 27.58 -19.06 2.24
C GLY A 380 27.66 -17.58 2.61
N PHE A 381 26.66 -16.77 2.20
CA PHE A 381 26.58 -15.36 2.58
C PHE A 381 25.39 -15.11 3.48
N ILE A 382 25.69 -14.85 4.73
CA ILE A 382 24.69 -14.55 5.75
C ILE A 382 24.37 -13.04 5.73
N ASN A 383 23.11 -12.71 5.91
CA ASN A 383 22.67 -11.32 6.02
C ASN A 383 22.88 -10.81 7.45
N TYR A 384 23.93 -10.04 7.68
CA TYR A 384 24.23 -9.45 8.99
C TYR A 384 23.66 -8.04 9.20
N TYR A 385 22.86 -7.51 8.29
CA TYR A 385 22.26 -6.17 8.44
C TYR A 385 21.35 -6.05 9.67
N TYR A 386 20.77 -7.18 10.08
CA TYR A 386 19.88 -7.27 11.25
C TYR A 386 20.57 -7.89 12.48
N PHE A 387 21.90 -7.91 12.49
CA PHE A 387 22.69 -8.54 13.54
C PHE A 387 23.29 -7.50 14.48
N LEU A 388 22.97 -7.57 15.78
CA LEU A 388 23.47 -6.73 16.86
C LEU A 388 23.34 -5.22 16.57
N CYS A 389 22.14 -4.79 16.26
CA CYS A 389 21.84 -3.41 15.86
C CYS A 389 21.42 -2.56 17.07
N GLY A 390 21.80 -1.28 17.03
CA GLY A 390 21.31 -0.28 17.99
C GLY A 390 19.94 0.27 17.64
N SER A 391 19.38 1.09 18.52
CA SER A 391 18.04 1.70 18.35
C SER A 391 17.92 2.67 17.17
N LYS A 392 19.04 3.14 16.63
CA LYS A 392 19.08 4.08 15.49
C LYS A 392 19.49 3.40 14.18
N ASN A 393 19.59 2.07 14.16
CA ASN A 393 19.95 1.34 12.96
C ASN A 393 18.88 1.51 11.89
N ALA A 394 19.30 1.86 10.66
CA ALA A 394 18.40 2.17 9.55
C ALA A 394 17.56 0.96 9.11
N TYR A 395 18.13 -0.25 9.16
CA TYR A 395 17.41 -1.47 8.77
C TYR A 395 16.24 -1.79 9.69
N PHE A 396 16.33 -1.46 10.97
CA PHE A 396 15.25 -1.63 11.94
C PHE A 396 14.27 -0.45 11.97
N THR A 397 14.68 0.75 11.61
CA THR A 397 13.84 1.96 11.78
C THR A 397 13.27 2.49 10.48
N LEU A 398 14.00 2.38 9.35
CA LEU A 398 13.57 2.96 8.08
C LEU A 398 13.07 1.90 7.09
N GLU A 399 13.73 0.75 7.03
CA GLU A 399 13.45 -0.27 6.03
C GLU A 399 12.25 -1.15 6.41
N ASN A 400 12.25 -1.65 7.64
CA ASN A 400 11.19 -2.54 8.12
C ASN A 400 10.42 -1.97 9.30
N ASP A 401 10.81 -0.80 9.81
CA ASP A 401 10.17 -0.08 10.92
C ASP A 401 9.65 -1.02 12.02
N HIS A 402 10.60 -1.70 12.68
CA HIS A 402 10.30 -2.62 13.76
C HIS A 402 9.76 -1.85 14.96
N GLN A 403 8.49 -2.07 15.28
CA GLN A 403 7.81 -1.42 16.39
C GLN A 403 7.45 -2.47 17.45
N GLN A 404 7.93 -2.29 18.67
CA GLN A 404 7.52 -3.13 19.80
C GLN A 404 6.03 -2.96 20.07
N LEU A 405 5.35 -4.02 20.50
CA LEU A 405 4.01 -3.91 21.04
C LEU A 405 4.09 -3.26 22.42
N ASP A 406 3.35 -2.17 22.62
CA ASP A 406 3.51 -1.23 23.72
C ASP A 406 2.99 -1.71 25.09
N ASP A 407 2.36 -2.87 25.22
CA ASP A 407 1.37 -2.97 26.30
C ASP A 407 1.57 -4.10 27.31
N THR A 408 2.41 -5.08 27.04
CA THR A 408 2.49 -6.23 27.93
C THR A 408 3.87 -6.48 28.55
N LYS A 409 4.95 -6.11 27.86
CA LYS A 409 6.32 -6.32 28.35
C LYS A 409 7.09 -5.00 28.38
N SER A 410 7.79 -4.76 29.48
CA SER A 410 8.76 -3.67 29.57
C SER A 410 10.08 -4.15 29.01
N TYR A 411 10.36 -3.80 27.75
CA TYR A 411 11.63 -4.12 27.14
C TYR A 411 12.75 -3.18 27.62
N PRO A 412 13.99 -3.66 27.74
CA PRO A 412 15.11 -2.83 28.11
C PRO A 412 15.44 -1.80 27.01
N LEU A 413 16.09 -0.72 27.41
CA LEU A 413 16.59 0.29 26.48
C LEU A 413 17.74 -0.27 25.66
N LEU A 414 17.66 -0.12 24.36
CA LEU A 414 18.72 -0.50 23.43
C LEU A 414 19.87 0.50 23.43
N SER A 415 21.07 0.03 23.11
CA SER A 415 22.18 0.88 22.71
C SER A 415 21.75 1.85 21.61
N ALA A 416 22.26 3.07 21.62
CA ALA A 416 22.01 4.03 20.56
C ALA A 416 22.76 3.72 19.28
N THR A 417 23.87 2.96 19.39
CA THR A 417 24.76 2.57 18.28
C THR A 417 24.76 1.07 18.10
N ASP A 418 25.08 0.63 16.92
CA ASP A 418 25.30 -0.77 16.63
C ASP A 418 26.49 -1.30 17.45
N TYR A 419 26.46 -2.61 17.74
CA TYR A 419 27.57 -3.31 18.35
C TYR A 419 28.82 -3.21 17.48
N ARG A 420 29.91 -2.82 18.07
CA ARG A 420 31.23 -2.84 17.43
C ARG A 420 32.25 -3.29 18.44
N PHE A 421 32.76 -4.46 18.25
CA PHE A 421 33.82 -4.92 19.13
C PHE A 421 35.10 -4.09 18.91
N ALA A 422 35.68 -3.58 19.98
CA ALA A 422 36.85 -2.68 19.93
C ALA A 422 38.11 -3.33 19.30
N SER A 423 38.14 -4.66 19.28
CA SER A 423 39.16 -5.44 18.58
C SER A 423 38.55 -6.74 18.11
N THR A 424 38.22 -6.84 16.83
CA THR A 424 37.65 -8.07 16.27
C THR A 424 38.71 -9.17 16.19
N GLY A 425 40.00 -8.81 16.15
CA GLY A 425 41.10 -9.75 15.94
C GLY A 425 41.11 -10.41 14.56
N GLU A 426 40.15 -10.05 13.71
CA GLU A 426 40.13 -10.45 12.31
C GLU A 426 40.61 -9.25 11.49
N ASP A 427 41.76 -9.38 10.85
CA ASP A 427 42.34 -8.35 10.01
C ASP A 427 41.84 -8.56 8.59
N LEU A 428 41.24 -7.54 8.01
CA LEU A 428 40.77 -7.60 6.63
C LEU A 428 41.94 -7.85 5.63
N SER A 429 43.18 -7.57 6.02
CA SER A 429 44.37 -7.90 5.22
C SER A 429 44.63 -9.40 5.09
N ASP A 430 44.07 -10.22 5.97
CA ASP A 430 44.17 -11.68 5.91
C ASP A 430 43.23 -12.29 4.85
N PHE A 431 42.30 -11.49 4.27
CA PHE A 431 41.50 -11.95 3.17
C PHE A 431 42.34 -12.19 1.92
N ASP A 432 42.53 -13.46 1.59
CA ASP A 432 43.39 -13.92 0.50
C ASP A 432 42.79 -13.77 -0.90
N GLY A 433 41.55 -13.23 -1.01
CA GLY A 433 40.84 -13.10 -2.28
C GLY A 433 40.22 -14.40 -2.77
N GLN A 434 40.32 -15.48 -2.01
CA GLN A 434 39.68 -16.74 -2.38
C GLN A 434 38.17 -16.65 -2.19
N GLY A 435 37.41 -17.15 -3.17
CA GLY A 435 35.96 -17.10 -3.17
C GLY A 435 35.37 -15.83 -3.81
N TYR A 436 34.06 -15.77 -3.81
CA TYR A 436 33.35 -14.63 -4.35
C TYR A 436 32.97 -13.68 -3.20
N MET A 437 33.26 -12.41 -3.36
CA MET A 437 32.60 -11.35 -2.60
C MET A 437 31.23 -11.05 -3.24
N VAL A 438 30.28 -10.57 -2.48
CA VAL A 438 28.97 -10.17 -3.00
C VAL A 438 28.81 -8.66 -2.87
N LEU A 439 28.70 -7.98 -3.98
CA LEU A 439 28.24 -6.60 -4.01
C LEU A 439 26.73 -6.61 -4.04
N MET A 440 26.11 -6.10 -3.00
CA MET A 440 24.66 -5.93 -2.89
C MET A 440 24.28 -4.48 -2.95
N ARG A 441 23.12 -4.21 -3.56
CA ARG A 441 22.44 -2.93 -3.44
C ARG A 441 21.11 -3.10 -2.76
N ARG A 442 20.84 -2.23 -1.76
CA ARG A 442 19.56 -2.14 -1.08
C ARG A 442 18.84 -0.87 -1.50
N SER A 443 17.52 -0.92 -1.56
CA SER A 443 16.70 0.28 -1.69
C SER A 443 16.73 1.12 -0.40
N ALA A 444 16.18 2.32 -0.46
CA ALA A 444 15.99 3.17 0.72
C ALA A 444 15.12 2.49 1.81
N GLU A 445 14.24 1.56 1.40
CA GLU A 445 13.42 0.77 2.31
C GLU A 445 14.10 -0.54 2.75
N GLY A 446 15.40 -0.73 2.46
CA GLY A 446 16.19 -1.85 2.92
C GLY A 446 16.08 -3.15 2.15
N GLN A 447 15.31 -3.17 1.10
CA GLN A 447 15.14 -4.37 0.29
C GLN A 447 16.33 -4.60 -0.63
N ILE A 448 16.80 -5.84 -0.73
CA ILE A 448 17.83 -6.19 -1.71
C ILE A 448 17.25 -6.07 -3.11
N ARG A 449 17.75 -5.11 -3.88
CA ARG A 449 17.33 -4.88 -5.27
C ARG A 449 18.03 -5.85 -6.21
N ASP A 450 19.33 -5.87 -6.15
CA ASP A 450 20.18 -6.71 -6.99
C ASP A 450 21.55 -6.94 -6.35
N SER A 451 22.33 -7.79 -6.99
CA SER A 451 23.65 -8.14 -6.52
C SER A 451 24.47 -8.79 -7.62
N ILE A 452 25.78 -8.65 -7.52
CA ILE A 452 26.75 -9.37 -8.36
C ILE A 452 27.79 -10.02 -7.48
N LEU A 453 28.39 -11.08 -7.98
CA LEU A 453 29.55 -11.71 -7.39
C LEU A 453 30.83 -11.07 -7.96
N ILE A 454 31.76 -10.76 -7.10
CA ILE A 454 33.08 -10.19 -7.46
C ILE A 454 34.17 -11.13 -7.00
N GLN A 455 35.03 -11.53 -7.91
CA GLN A 455 36.26 -12.20 -7.58
C GLN A 455 37.43 -11.23 -7.79
N ARG A 456 38.17 -10.99 -6.73
CA ARG A 456 39.30 -10.06 -6.72
C ARG A 456 40.61 -10.83 -6.83
N ALA A 457 41.40 -10.51 -7.83
CA ALA A 457 42.72 -11.07 -7.97
C ALA A 457 43.76 -10.37 -7.06
N ALA A 458 44.89 -10.99 -6.85
CA ALA A 458 45.95 -10.46 -6.00
C ALA A 458 46.51 -9.10 -6.46
N ASP A 459 46.42 -8.81 -7.76
CA ASP A 459 46.82 -7.52 -8.35
C ASP A 459 45.76 -6.43 -8.17
N GLY A 460 44.61 -6.76 -7.55
CA GLY A 460 43.49 -5.85 -7.31
C GLY A 460 42.47 -5.78 -8.44
N SER A 461 42.68 -6.47 -9.55
CA SER A 461 41.71 -6.58 -10.63
C SER A 461 40.46 -7.37 -10.18
N CYS A 462 39.31 -7.00 -10.70
CA CYS A 462 38.04 -7.61 -10.35
C CYS A 462 37.40 -8.27 -11.57
N ALA A 463 36.94 -9.50 -11.42
CA ALA A 463 36.07 -10.19 -12.35
C ALA A 463 34.64 -10.28 -11.77
N TYR A 464 33.65 -10.19 -12.64
CA TYR A 464 32.24 -10.06 -12.24
C TYR A 464 31.44 -11.26 -12.71
N PHE A 465 30.50 -11.70 -11.87
CA PHE A 465 29.70 -12.88 -12.16
C PHE A 465 28.27 -12.65 -11.66
N LYS A 466 27.34 -13.35 -12.28
CA LYS A 466 25.97 -13.47 -11.79
C LYS A 466 25.68 -14.91 -11.40
N ALA A 467 25.04 -15.15 -10.28
CA ALA A 467 24.58 -16.46 -9.90
C ALA A 467 23.47 -16.93 -10.86
N GLN A 468 23.50 -18.21 -11.27
CA GLN A 468 22.40 -18.83 -12.00
C GLN A 468 21.28 -19.18 -11.02
N THR A 469 20.05 -18.85 -11.38
CA THR A 469 18.88 -19.17 -10.58
C THR A 469 17.90 -20.03 -11.36
N ASP A 470 17.08 -20.79 -10.62
CA ASP A 470 15.90 -21.46 -11.16
C ASP A 470 14.77 -20.46 -11.45
N GLY A 471 13.61 -20.95 -11.90
CA GLY A 471 12.44 -20.15 -12.17
C GLY A 471 11.84 -19.43 -10.96
N ASN A 472 12.24 -19.79 -9.75
CA ASN A 472 11.81 -19.23 -8.48
C ASN A 472 12.86 -18.26 -7.88
N GLY A 473 13.98 -18.04 -8.56
CA GLY A 473 15.08 -17.20 -8.07
C GLY A 473 16.04 -17.90 -7.11
N THR A 474 15.95 -19.22 -6.90
CA THR A 474 16.88 -19.98 -6.08
C THR A 474 18.17 -20.25 -6.83
N VAL A 475 19.33 -20.03 -6.20
CA VAL A 475 20.62 -20.24 -6.80
C VAL A 475 20.85 -21.73 -7.13
N LEU A 476 21.24 -22.02 -8.37
CA LEU A 476 21.57 -23.35 -8.80
C LEU A 476 22.98 -23.72 -8.32
N MET A 477 23.12 -24.94 -7.82
CA MET A 477 24.38 -25.48 -7.32
C MET A 477 25.02 -26.48 -8.31
N ASP A 478 26.32 -26.57 -8.30
CA ASP A 478 27.02 -27.62 -8.97
C ASP A 478 27.11 -28.89 -8.12
N GLU A 479 27.75 -29.92 -8.65
CA GLU A 479 27.96 -31.21 -7.98
C GLU A 479 28.82 -31.14 -6.71
N ASN A 480 29.56 -30.05 -6.54
CA ASN A 480 30.41 -29.80 -5.37
C ASN A 480 29.71 -28.90 -4.33
N GLY A 481 28.44 -28.53 -4.58
CA GLY A 481 27.70 -27.63 -3.72
C GLY A 481 28.12 -26.15 -3.86
N GLN A 482 28.77 -25.76 -4.96
CA GLN A 482 29.10 -24.37 -5.24
C GLN A 482 28.04 -23.72 -6.14
N ALA A 483 27.84 -22.43 -5.97
CA ALA A 483 26.91 -21.68 -6.82
C ALA A 483 27.40 -21.70 -8.28
N LYS A 484 26.51 -22.10 -9.19
CA LYS A 484 26.75 -21.95 -10.63
C LYS A 484 26.74 -20.49 -10.99
N VAL A 485 27.79 -20.02 -11.67
CA VAL A 485 27.94 -18.61 -12.01
C VAL A 485 28.06 -18.40 -13.51
N ILE A 486 27.64 -17.23 -13.97
CA ILE A 486 27.80 -16.75 -15.34
C ILE A 486 28.76 -15.57 -15.29
N PRO A 487 29.87 -15.59 -16.01
CA PRO A 487 30.73 -14.42 -16.13
C PRO A 487 29.96 -13.25 -16.77
N LEU A 488 30.13 -12.07 -16.22
CA LEU A 488 29.61 -10.84 -16.82
C LEU A 488 30.68 -10.26 -17.75
N PRO A 489 30.32 -9.72 -18.92
CA PRO A 489 31.25 -9.00 -19.79
C PRO A 489 31.93 -7.83 -19.08
N ASP A 490 33.14 -7.49 -19.49
CA ASP A 490 33.85 -6.32 -18.98
C ASP A 490 33.02 -5.05 -19.14
N GLY A 491 33.01 -4.20 -18.12
CA GLY A 491 32.23 -2.97 -18.12
C GLY A 491 30.73 -3.13 -17.88
N THR A 492 30.28 -4.33 -17.51
CA THR A 492 28.91 -4.59 -17.06
C THR A 492 28.86 -4.86 -15.57
N GLY A 493 27.72 -4.60 -14.94
CA GLY A 493 27.55 -4.77 -13.50
C GLY A 493 26.08 -4.73 -13.10
N LEU A 494 25.79 -4.00 -12.05
CA LEU A 494 24.43 -3.80 -11.57
C LEU A 494 23.71 -2.78 -12.44
N ASP A 495 22.41 -2.98 -12.65
CA ASP A 495 21.64 -1.99 -13.40
C ASP A 495 21.37 -0.75 -12.54
N TYR A 496 21.44 0.42 -13.16
CA TYR A 496 21.05 1.67 -12.51
C TYR A 496 19.54 1.65 -12.18
N VAL A 497 19.16 2.01 -10.97
CA VAL A 497 17.75 1.99 -10.51
C VAL A 497 17.22 3.36 -10.12
N GLY A 498 17.99 4.43 -10.28
CA GLY A 498 17.55 5.82 -10.08
C GLY A 498 17.43 6.28 -8.64
N GLU A 499 17.74 5.44 -7.66
CA GLU A 499 17.67 5.78 -6.25
C GLU A 499 19.03 5.76 -5.59
N GLU A 500 19.15 6.54 -4.53
CA GLU A 500 20.22 6.46 -3.57
C GLU A 500 20.08 5.16 -2.77
N GLY A 501 20.46 4.04 -3.39
CA GLY A 501 20.58 2.75 -2.72
C GLY A 501 21.87 2.65 -1.93
N GLU A 502 21.87 1.88 -0.86
CA GLU A 502 23.10 1.57 -0.14
C GLU A 502 23.78 0.36 -0.78
N PHE A 503 25.06 0.52 -1.15
CA PHE A 503 25.87 -0.58 -1.61
C PHE A 503 26.66 -1.16 -0.47
N SER A 504 26.70 -2.48 -0.39
CA SER A 504 27.47 -3.23 0.59
C SER A 504 28.28 -4.29 -0.12
N LEU A 505 29.54 -4.35 0.18
CA LEU A 505 30.42 -5.43 -0.29
C LEU A 505 30.53 -6.47 0.82
N LEU A 506 29.92 -7.63 0.63
CA LEU A 506 30.02 -8.74 1.58
C LEU A 506 31.26 -9.56 1.29
N ILE A 507 32.08 -9.77 2.31
CA ILE A 507 33.31 -10.55 2.25
C ILE A 507 33.08 -11.86 2.99
N PRO A 508 33.38 -13.02 2.37
CA PRO A 508 33.21 -14.31 3.03
C PRO A 508 33.97 -14.38 4.36
N GLY A 509 33.27 -14.84 5.42
CA GLY A 509 33.87 -14.98 6.75
C GLY A 509 33.85 -13.73 7.62
N TYR A 510 33.62 -12.55 7.04
CA TYR A 510 33.59 -11.26 7.77
C TYR A 510 32.20 -10.68 7.93
N VAL A 511 31.94 -10.07 9.10
CA VAL A 511 30.61 -9.48 9.41
C VAL A 511 30.57 -8.01 9.03
N PHE A 512 29.83 -7.72 7.96
CA PHE A 512 29.64 -6.34 7.50
C PHE A 512 28.99 -5.47 8.60
N GLY A 513 29.53 -4.27 8.75
CA GLY A 513 29.04 -3.29 9.73
C GLY A 513 29.50 -3.55 11.17
N ARG A 514 30.19 -4.67 11.44
CA ARG A 514 30.72 -5.04 12.76
C ARG A 514 32.24 -5.20 12.72
N GLU A 515 32.74 -6.01 11.82
CA GLU A 515 34.17 -6.29 11.65
C GLU A 515 34.79 -5.36 10.62
N TYR A 516 34.05 -4.95 9.60
CA TYR A 516 34.46 -3.96 8.61
C TYR A 516 33.28 -3.14 8.12
N THR A 517 33.59 -2.04 7.44
CA THR A 517 32.61 -1.17 6.77
C THR A 517 33.02 -0.92 5.34
N THR A 518 32.16 -0.27 4.56
CA THR A 518 32.49 0.17 3.20
C THR A 518 32.49 1.69 3.09
N VAL A 519 33.42 2.20 2.32
CA VAL A 519 33.54 3.61 1.96
C VAL A 519 33.73 3.72 0.43
N TYR A 520 33.60 4.89 -0.11
CA TYR A 520 33.75 5.18 -1.53
C TYR A 520 34.89 6.15 -1.77
N GLU A 521 35.41 6.17 -2.99
CA GLU A 521 36.38 7.18 -3.38
C GLU A 521 35.78 8.59 -3.27
N THR A 522 36.58 9.54 -2.85
CA THR A 522 36.14 10.93 -2.69
C THR A 522 35.75 11.52 -4.05
N GLY A 523 34.51 11.99 -4.16
CA GLY A 523 33.95 12.59 -5.38
C GLY A 523 33.33 11.58 -6.34
N ASP A 524 33.23 10.29 -5.97
CA ASP A 524 32.49 9.28 -6.73
C ASP A 524 30.98 9.51 -6.59
N ASP A 525 30.31 9.77 -7.71
CA ASP A 525 28.83 9.75 -7.80
C ASP A 525 28.36 8.29 -7.98
N ARG A 526 28.41 7.54 -6.89
CA ARG A 526 28.09 6.11 -6.85
C ARG A 526 26.66 5.76 -7.26
N TYR A 527 25.85 6.75 -7.54
CA TYR A 527 24.46 6.57 -7.96
C TYR A 527 24.26 6.84 -9.46
N ALA A 528 25.27 7.28 -10.17
CA ALA A 528 25.21 7.48 -11.60
C ALA A 528 25.64 6.21 -12.37
N PRO A 529 25.15 5.96 -13.58
CA PRO A 529 25.70 4.91 -14.42
C PRO A 529 27.19 5.16 -14.72
N GLY A 530 28.00 4.10 -14.60
CA GLY A 530 29.44 4.21 -14.81
C GLY A 530 30.25 3.23 -13.96
N ARG A 531 31.56 3.45 -13.92
CA ARG A 531 32.47 2.69 -13.07
C ARG A 531 32.65 3.39 -11.72
N HIS A 532 32.55 2.63 -10.65
CA HIS A 532 32.68 3.05 -9.27
C HIS A 532 33.70 2.18 -8.54
N THR A 533 34.21 2.69 -7.40
CA THR A 533 35.06 1.92 -6.49
C THR A 533 34.45 1.94 -5.09
N ILE A 534 34.17 0.75 -4.56
CA ILE A 534 33.81 0.52 -3.17
C ILE A 534 35.03 -0.03 -2.42
N ILE A 535 35.29 0.49 -1.23
CA ILE A 535 36.46 0.12 -0.43
C ILE A 535 35.93 -0.49 0.88
N ALA A 536 36.18 -1.78 1.07
CA ALA A 536 35.99 -2.40 2.36
C ALA A 536 37.17 -2.04 3.29
N THR A 537 36.86 -1.65 4.54
CA THR A 537 37.89 -1.27 5.52
C THR A 537 37.48 -1.62 6.94
N ASP A 538 38.43 -2.15 7.71
CA ASP A 538 38.36 -2.35 9.15
C ASP A 538 38.93 -1.16 9.95
N GLY A 539 39.29 -0.06 9.25
CA GLY A 539 39.96 1.09 9.80
C GLY A 539 41.49 1.06 9.66
N THR A 540 42.07 -0.10 9.40
CA THR A 540 43.52 -0.33 9.20
C THR A 540 43.79 -0.79 7.78
N ALA A 541 43.21 -1.90 7.38
CA ALA A 541 43.34 -2.43 6.02
C ALA A 541 42.27 -1.81 5.09
N GLN A 542 42.57 -1.78 3.80
CA GLN A 542 41.68 -1.33 2.75
C GLN A 542 41.64 -2.33 1.61
N LEU A 543 40.47 -2.76 1.21
CA LEU A 543 40.22 -3.68 0.11
C LEU A 543 39.36 -2.98 -0.96
N PRO A 544 39.99 -2.29 -1.95
CA PRO A 544 39.22 -1.62 -3.00
C PRO A 544 38.71 -2.63 -4.03
N CYS A 545 37.47 -2.49 -4.42
CA CYS A 545 36.78 -3.24 -5.46
C CYS A 545 36.05 -2.31 -6.41
N SER A 546 36.32 -2.42 -7.69
CA SER A 546 35.56 -1.70 -8.70
C SER A 546 34.23 -2.39 -8.98
N PHE A 547 33.25 -1.64 -9.41
CA PHE A 547 31.99 -2.15 -9.95
C PHE A 547 31.43 -1.20 -11.01
N TYR A 548 30.42 -1.67 -11.75
CA TYR A 548 29.76 -0.86 -12.77
C TYR A 548 28.28 -0.74 -12.48
N LEU A 549 27.70 0.44 -12.73
CA LEU A 549 26.28 0.64 -12.83
C LEU A 549 25.91 0.80 -14.31
N ASN A 550 25.11 -0.12 -14.80
CA ASN A 550 24.60 -0.09 -16.18
C ASN A 550 23.39 0.83 -16.26
N LYS A 551 23.21 1.48 -17.41
CA LYS A 551 21.93 2.13 -17.71
C LYS A 551 20.81 1.07 -17.71
N ILE A 552 19.63 1.45 -17.25
CA ILE A 552 18.45 0.60 -17.30
C ILE A 552 18.06 0.35 -18.76
N ASP A 553 18.06 -0.88 -19.20
CA ASP A 553 17.57 -1.27 -20.53
C ASP A 553 16.03 -1.41 -20.49
N VAL A 554 15.34 -0.36 -20.88
CA VAL A 554 13.88 -0.30 -20.84
C VAL A 554 13.21 -1.41 -21.66
N THR A 555 13.91 -2.08 -22.55
CA THR A 555 13.36 -3.19 -23.35
C THR A 555 13.25 -4.50 -22.57
N LYS A 556 14.00 -4.62 -21.46
CA LYS A 556 14.05 -5.82 -20.61
C LYS A 556 13.23 -5.69 -19.34
N GLU A 557 12.89 -4.47 -18.95
CA GLU A 557 12.19 -4.18 -17.71
C GLU A 557 10.66 -4.18 -17.88
N LYS A 558 9.94 -4.47 -16.80
CA LYS A 558 8.48 -4.34 -16.75
C LYS A 558 8.12 -2.89 -16.50
N ASN A 559 8.16 -2.08 -17.55
CA ASN A 559 7.78 -0.69 -17.43
C ASN A 559 6.26 -0.54 -17.31
N GLN A 560 5.81 0.36 -16.45
CA GLN A 560 4.42 0.83 -16.41
C GLN A 560 4.32 2.08 -17.28
N ILE A 561 3.50 2.01 -18.31
CA ILE A 561 3.30 3.10 -19.24
C ILE A 561 1.85 3.54 -19.19
N GLU A 562 1.64 4.80 -18.86
CA GLU A 562 0.33 5.41 -18.81
C GLU A 562 0.24 6.54 -19.83
N LEU A 563 -0.81 6.51 -20.61
CA LEU A 563 -1.16 7.59 -21.53
C LEU A 563 -2.29 8.40 -20.90
N HIS A 564 -2.01 9.67 -20.65
CA HIS A 564 -3.01 10.59 -20.11
C HIS A 564 -3.73 11.34 -21.23
N ASN A 565 -4.86 11.93 -20.87
CA ASN A 565 -5.77 12.64 -21.81
C ASN A 565 -6.48 11.73 -22.82
N LEU A 566 -6.52 10.43 -22.61
CA LEU A 566 -7.29 9.48 -23.39
C LEU A 566 -8.64 9.17 -22.73
N ASP A 567 -9.62 8.84 -23.55
CA ASP A 567 -10.88 8.28 -23.03
C ASP A 567 -10.72 6.81 -22.60
N LYS A 568 -11.77 6.24 -22.03
CA LYS A 568 -11.80 4.83 -21.57
C LYS A 568 -11.50 3.79 -22.67
N ASN A 569 -11.53 4.19 -23.94
CA ASN A 569 -11.25 3.32 -25.09
C ASN A 569 -9.83 3.53 -25.65
N GLY A 570 -9.04 4.39 -25.03
CA GLY A 570 -7.70 4.74 -25.50
C GLY A 570 -7.71 5.70 -26.68
N ALA A 571 -8.73 6.56 -26.80
CA ALA A 571 -8.88 7.50 -27.87
C ALA A 571 -8.98 8.95 -27.37
N ILE A 572 -8.59 9.90 -28.24
CA ILE A 572 -8.83 11.33 -28.05
C ILE A 572 -9.77 11.79 -29.17
N THR A 573 -10.84 12.49 -28.84
CA THR A 573 -11.71 13.06 -29.87
C THR A 573 -11.01 14.23 -30.55
N TYR A 574 -10.96 14.23 -31.87
CA TYR A 574 -10.48 15.33 -32.69
C TYR A 574 -11.20 16.63 -32.32
N ASN A 575 -10.45 17.71 -32.15
CA ASN A 575 -10.98 19.01 -31.75
C ASN A 575 -10.42 20.19 -32.56
N VAL A 576 -9.91 19.92 -33.77
CA VAL A 576 -9.26 20.90 -34.68
C VAL A 576 -7.85 21.32 -34.24
N CYS A 577 -7.53 21.29 -32.95
CA CYS A 577 -6.23 21.69 -32.42
C CYS A 577 -5.21 20.57 -32.56
N PRO A 578 -3.91 20.88 -32.55
CA PRO A 578 -2.87 19.91 -32.28
C PRO A 578 -3.11 19.26 -30.91
N ILE A 579 -3.15 17.95 -30.93
CA ILE A 579 -3.39 17.14 -29.74
C ILE A 579 -2.06 16.85 -29.07
N GLN A 580 -2.03 16.95 -27.77
CA GLN A 580 -0.92 16.51 -26.95
C GLN A 580 -1.31 15.25 -26.21
N VAL A 581 -0.53 14.20 -26.38
CA VAL A 581 -0.61 12.97 -25.61
C VAL A 581 0.49 13.06 -24.55
N ASP A 582 0.09 12.97 -23.33
CA ASP A 582 1.00 12.93 -22.20
C ASP A 582 1.33 11.48 -21.90
N VAL A 583 2.63 11.16 -21.88
CA VAL A 583 3.13 9.80 -21.68
C VAL A 583 3.87 9.78 -20.36
N HIS A 584 3.39 8.98 -19.45
CA HIS A 584 4.07 8.70 -18.18
C HIS A 584 4.71 7.34 -18.25
N VAL A 585 5.98 7.27 -17.90
CA VAL A 585 6.76 6.03 -17.84
C VAL A 585 7.29 5.86 -16.44
N VAL A 586 6.94 4.75 -15.83
CA VAL A 586 7.52 4.29 -14.56
C VAL A 586 8.28 3.01 -14.87
N ASP A 587 9.55 2.96 -14.51
CA ASP A 587 10.38 1.79 -14.75
C ASP A 587 10.00 0.60 -13.84
N GLY A 588 10.65 -0.55 -14.04
CA GLY A 588 10.42 -1.75 -13.25
C GLY A 588 10.77 -1.61 -11.76
N TYR A 589 11.44 -0.52 -11.39
CA TYR A 589 11.86 -0.21 -10.03
C TYR A 589 10.99 0.85 -9.34
N GLY A 590 10.04 1.43 -10.07
CA GLY A 590 9.10 2.41 -9.55
C GLY A 590 9.49 3.87 -9.77
N HIS A 591 10.55 4.17 -10.55
CA HIS A 591 10.95 5.54 -10.82
C HIS A 591 10.28 6.09 -12.06
N THR A 592 9.89 7.35 -11.99
CA THR A 592 9.32 8.07 -13.14
C THR A 592 10.43 8.61 -14.03
N ALA A 593 10.45 8.18 -15.28
CA ALA A 593 11.30 8.76 -16.31
C ALA A 593 10.73 10.12 -16.77
N VAL A 594 11.60 11.09 -16.94
CA VAL A 594 11.25 12.48 -17.26
C VAL A 594 11.38 12.70 -18.76
N ARG A 595 10.30 13.13 -19.39
CA ARG A 595 10.29 13.50 -20.82
C ARG A 595 11.31 14.62 -21.10
N ASP A 596 11.98 14.58 -22.25
CA ASP A 596 12.99 15.51 -22.74
C ASP A 596 14.28 15.55 -21.89
N LYS A 597 14.34 14.76 -20.82
CA LYS A 597 15.54 14.47 -20.04
C LYS A 597 15.94 13.00 -20.19
N ASP A 598 15.01 12.10 -19.97
CA ASP A 598 15.27 10.66 -19.99
C ASP A 598 14.81 10.01 -21.30
N TYR A 599 13.80 10.56 -21.96
CA TYR A 599 13.32 10.03 -23.25
C TYR A 599 12.71 11.12 -24.13
N THR A 600 12.76 10.88 -25.42
CA THR A 600 11.99 11.64 -26.41
C THR A 600 10.79 10.83 -26.86
N VAL A 601 9.74 11.52 -27.28
CA VAL A 601 8.51 10.91 -27.78
C VAL A 601 8.39 11.19 -29.27
N LEU A 602 8.28 10.12 -30.06
CA LEU A 602 8.00 10.18 -31.48
C LEU A 602 6.63 9.57 -31.78
N PHE A 603 5.91 10.14 -32.70
CA PHE A 603 4.61 9.61 -33.15
C PHE A 603 4.73 9.11 -34.58
N LEU A 604 4.21 7.93 -34.83
CA LEU A 604 4.12 7.34 -36.16
C LEU A 604 2.66 7.20 -36.55
N ASP A 605 2.32 7.55 -37.82
CA ASP A 605 1.00 7.32 -38.38
C ASP A 605 0.78 5.82 -38.72
N GLU A 606 -0.36 5.48 -39.28
CA GLU A 606 -0.73 4.11 -39.67
C GLU A 606 0.24 3.48 -40.70
N ASN A 607 0.99 4.30 -41.44
CA ASN A 607 1.97 3.86 -42.41
C ASN A 607 3.39 3.75 -41.83
N GLY A 608 3.55 4.03 -40.56
CA GLY A 608 4.86 4.09 -39.90
C GLY A 608 5.66 5.36 -40.19
N THR A 609 5.01 6.40 -40.74
CA THR A 609 5.67 7.67 -41.01
C THR A 609 5.64 8.54 -39.76
N GLN A 610 6.80 9.14 -39.43
CA GLN A 610 6.87 10.07 -38.30
C GLN A 610 6.02 11.33 -38.60
N VAL A 611 5.28 11.74 -37.59
CA VAL A 611 4.48 12.97 -37.59
C VAL A 611 4.90 13.87 -36.44
N ASP A 612 5.16 15.13 -36.76
CA ASP A 612 5.62 16.12 -35.77
C ASP A 612 4.46 16.74 -34.98
N THR A 613 3.25 16.68 -35.54
CA THR A 613 2.06 17.29 -34.97
C THR A 613 0.86 16.37 -35.11
N LEU A 614 0.25 16.01 -34.00
CA LEU A 614 -0.96 15.20 -33.96
C LEU A 614 -2.20 16.05 -34.23
N SER A 615 -2.52 16.28 -35.48
CA SER A 615 -3.59 17.18 -35.93
C SER A 615 -4.65 16.52 -36.82
N GLU A 616 -4.59 15.22 -37.03
CA GLU A 616 -5.46 14.50 -37.92
C GLU A 616 -6.06 13.27 -37.23
N PRO A 617 -7.36 12.95 -37.52
CA PRO A 617 -7.91 11.66 -37.07
C PRO A 617 -7.17 10.49 -37.68
N GLY A 618 -6.93 9.45 -36.89
CA GLY A 618 -6.19 8.26 -37.30
C GLY A 618 -5.64 7.48 -36.10
N LYS A 619 -5.00 6.36 -36.36
CA LYS A 619 -4.32 5.55 -35.34
C LYS A 619 -2.84 5.89 -35.36
N TYR A 620 -2.32 6.01 -34.17
CA TYR A 620 -0.93 6.40 -33.94
C TYR A 620 -0.21 5.43 -33.09
N THR A 621 1.07 5.22 -33.39
CA THR A 621 2.01 4.47 -32.58
C THR A 621 3.00 5.44 -31.93
N ILE A 622 3.28 5.25 -30.65
CA ILE A 622 4.25 6.04 -29.89
C ILE A 622 5.57 5.27 -29.85
N VAL A 623 6.65 5.97 -30.11
CA VAL A 623 8.00 5.47 -29.88
C VAL A 623 8.66 6.33 -28.81
N LEU A 624 9.11 5.69 -27.75
CA LEU A 624 9.90 6.33 -26.70
C LEU A 624 11.37 5.98 -26.94
N ASP A 625 12.19 6.98 -27.15
CA ASP A 625 13.63 6.83 -27.40
C ASP A 625 14.41 7.35 -26.20
N PHE A 626 15.07 6.44 -25.50
CA PHE A 626 15.84 6.73 -24.30
C PHE A 626 17.33 7.03 -24.56
N SER A 627 17.71 7.25 -25.83
CA SER A 627 19.10 7.50 -26.22
C SER A 627 19.72 8.76 -25.63
N ILE A 628 18.88 9.72 -25.20
CA ILE A 628 19.31 10.98 -24.58
C ILE A 628 19.59 10.83 -23.08
N SER A 629 19.14 9.75 -22.47
CA SER A 629 19.20 9.60 -21.00
C SER A 629 20.60 9.23 -20.54
N ASP A 630 20.97 9.79 -19.38
CA ASP A 630 22.12 9.30 -18.63
C ASP A 630 21.80 8.03 -17.83
N ARG A 631 20.51 7.72 -17.65
CA ARG A 631 20.02 6.66 -16.76
C ARG A 631 19.47 5.45 -17.50
N TYR A 632 18.88 5.67 -18.65
CA TYR A 632 18.18 4.64 -19.41
C TYR A 632 18.83 4.40 -20.78
N THR A 633 18.56 3.24 -21.36
CA THR A 633 18.92 2.91 -22.73
C THR A 633 17.81 2.07 -23.37
N GLY A 634 17.79 2.09 -24.71
CA GLY A 634 16.80 1.34 -25.49
C GLY A 634 15.71 2.19 -26.08
N LYS A 635 14.79 1.53 -26.78
CA LYS A 635 13.60 2.13 -27.38
C LYS A 635 12.37 1.28 -27.11
N LEU A 636 11.27 1.91 -26.77
CA LEU A 636 9.97 1.25 -26.64
C LEU A 636 9.06 1.71 -27.77
N GLU A 637 8.63 0.79 -28.60
CA GLU A 637 7.70 1.05 -29.70
C GLU A 637 6.35 0.39 -29.42
N GLY A 638 5.26 1.07 -29.77
CA GLY A 638 3.91 0.60 -29.59
C GLY A 638 3.63 -0.74 -30.28
N ASN A 639 3.26 -1.73 -29.47
CA ASN A 639 2.85 -3.06 -29.91
C ASN A 639 1.50 -3.46 -29.29
N SER A 640 1.10 -4.70 -29.43
CA SER A 640 -0.17 -5.21 -28.91
C SER A 640 -0.23 -5.30 -27.38
N THR A 641 0.90 -5.19 -26.69
CA THR A 641 1.01 -5.45 -25.25
C THR A 641 1.32 -4.21 -24.43
N ASN A 642 1.97 -3.17 -24.98
CA ASN A 642 2.55 -2.07 -24.19
C ASN A 642 1.77 -0.75 -24.27
N ARG A 643 0.52 -0.72 -24.62
CA ARG A 643 -0.35 0.48 -24.63
C ARG A 643 0.18 1.74 -25.35
N LEU A 644 1.36 1.69 -26.01
CA LEU A 644 1.94 2.82 -26.73
C LEU A 644 1.25 3.02 -28.11
N ARG A 645 -0.06 2.92 -28.11
CA ARG A 645 -0.94 3.16 -29.26
C ARG A 645 -2.18 3.88 -28.81
N PHE A 646 -2.62 4.82 -29.64
CA PHE A 646 -3.86 5.54 -29.40
C PHE A 646 -4.53 5.90 -30.72
N GLU A 647 -5.76 6.36 -30.64
CA GLU A 647 -6.54 6.82 -31.77
C GLU A 647 -6.96 8.27 -31.57
N ILE A 648 -6.77 9.10 -32.56
CA ILE A 648 -7.49 10.36 -32.70
C ILE A 648 -8.80 10.03 -33.40
N ALA A 649 -9.85 9.90 -32.64
CA ALA A 649 -11.18 9.59 -33.11
C ALA A 649 -11.79 10.79 -33.83
N LYS A 650 -12.53 10.56 -34.89
CA LYS A 650 -13.27 11.61 -35.60
C LYS A 650 -14.21 12.37 -34.66
N LEU A 651 -14.41 13.65 -34.94
CA LEU A 651 -15.33 14.51 -34.19
C LEU A 651 -16.78 14.06 -34.41
N PRO A 652 -17.52 13.65 -33.42
CA PRO A 652 -18.91 13.25 -33.58
C PRO A 652 -19.79 14.47 -33.84
N MET A 653 -20.76 14.32 -34.72
CA MET A 653 -21.62 15.43 -35.19
C MET A 653 -22.33 16.17 -34.05
N ASN A 654 -22.66 15.48 -32.97
CA ASN A 654 -23.29 16.11 -31.79
C ASN A 654 -22.34 17.01 -30.98
N ARG A 655 -21.05 17.01 -31.31
CA ARG A 655 -20.01 17.86 -30.69
C ARG A 655 -19.36 18.80 -31.71
N ALA A 656 -19.82 18.78 -32.93
CA ALA A 656 -19.24 19.55 -34.03
C ALA A 656 -19.74 21.01 -34.12
N GLY A 657 -20.34 21.52 -33.06
CA GLY A 657 -20.74 22.92 -32.98
C GLY A 657 -22.09 23.24 -33.50
N PHE A 658 -22.85 22.28 -34.03
CA PHE A 658 -24.27 22.45 -34.32
C PHE A 658 -25.11 22.49 -33.05
N GLY A 659 -26.29 23.10 -33.14
CA GLY A 659 -27.22 23.20 -32.04
C GLY A 659 -28.57 23.76 -32.50
N ASP A 660 -29.47 23.95 -31.55
CA ASP A 660 -30.78 24.54 -31.85
C ASP A 660 -30.63 25.96 -32.38
N VAL A 661 -31.40 26.24 -33.41
CA VAL A 661 -31.32 27.50 -34.14
C VAL A 661 -32.65 28.25 -34.04
N GLN A 662 -32.59 29.53 -33.75
CA GLN A 662 -33.75 30.43 -33.76
C GLN A 662 -33.50 31.62 -34.69
N ALA A 663 -34.43 31.88 -35.58
CA ALA A 663 -34.34 32.99 -36.47
C ALA A 663 -35.74 33.62 -36.68
N PRO A 664 -35.86 34.94 -36.85
CA PRO A 664 -37.09 35.52 -37.32
C PRO A 664 -37.31 35.20 -38.81
N TYR A 665 -38.55 35.14 -39.22
CA TYR A 665 -38.89 34.96 -40.60
C TYR A 665 -38.32 36.10 -41.50
N SER A 666 -37.58 35.72 -42.53
CA SER A 666 -36.95 36.66 -43.48
C SER A 666 -37.30 36.41 -44.91
N GLY A 667 -38.11 35.39 -45.21
CA GLY A 667 -38.42 34.95 -46.55
C GLY A 667 -37.33 34.15 -47.24
N LYS A 668 -36.14 33.97 -46.58
CA LYS A 668 -35.04 33.11 -47.05
C LYS A 668 -35.08 31.77 -46.33
N SER A 669 -34.52 30.76 -46.98
CA SER A 669 -34.41 29.46 -46.34
C SER A 669 -33.37 29.50 -45.20
N ILE A 670 -33.69 28.91 -44.07
CA ILE A 670 -32.72 28.72 -42.98
C ILE A 670 -31.56 27.82 -43.42
N ALA A 671 -31.79 26.97 -44.45
CA ALA A 671 -30.77 26.13 -45.04
C ALA A 671 -29.62 26.95 -45.67
N ASP A 672 -29.94 28.10 -46.32
CA ASP A 672 -28.95 28.98 -46.95
C ASP A 672 -27.94 29.56 -45.94
N VAL A 673 -28.29 29.57 -44.68
CA VAL A 673 -27.46 30.13 -43.59
C VAL A 673 -26.58 29.05 -42.95
N MET A 674 -27.00 27.81 -43.06
CA MET A 674 -26.36 26.67 -42.37
C MET A 674 -25.40 25.90 -43.30
N SER A 675 -25.25 26.32 -44.56
CA SER A 675 -24.43 25.61 -45.55
C SER A 675 -22.92 25.69 -45.33
N ALA A 676 -22.42 26.55 -44.40
CA ALA A 676 -20.99 26.65 -44.04
C ALA A 676 -20.82 26.69 -42.53
N MET A 677 -20.23 25.64 -42.01
CA MET A 677 -19.91 25.54 -40.59
C MET A 677 -18.46 25.89 -40.33
N THR A 678 -18.21 26.67 -39.31
CA THR A 678 -16.86 26.93 -38.81
C THR A 678 -16.75 26.40 -37.42
N PHE A 679 -15.84 25.44 -37.19
CA PHE A 679 -15.49 24.97 -35.84
C PHE A 679 -14.21 25.65 -35.36
N VAL A 680 -14.25 26.16 -34.15
CA VAL A 680 -13.09 26.82 -33.51
C VAL A 680 -12.69 26.02 -32.29
N GLY A 681 -11.53 25.36 -32.36
CA GLY A 681 -10.88 24.75 -31.24
C GLY A 681 -9.93 25.75 -30.54
N THR A 682 -9.61 25.50 -29.28
CA THR A 682 -8.63 26.29 -28.52
C THR A 682 -7.61 25.35 -27.95
N THR A 683 -6.32 25.65 -28.12
CA THR A 683 -5.23 24.91 -27.49
C THR A 683 -5.17 25.19 -25.99
N THR A 684 -4.41 24.40 -25.26
CA THR A 684 -4.18 24.59 -23.83
C THR A 684 -3.50 25.93 -23.48
N ASP A 685 -2.75 26.50 -24.44
CA ASP A 685 -2.14 27.84 -24.34
C ASP A 685 -3.07 28.97 -24.78
N GLY A 686 -4.33 28.65 -25.05
CA GLY A 686 -5.35 29.63 -25.42
C GLY A 686 -5.33 30.10 -26.88
N LYS A 687 -4.49 29.52 -27.76
CA LYS A 687 -4.48 29.88 -29.17
C LYS A 687 -5.68 29.30 -29.89
N PRO A 688 -6.44 30.12 -30.65
CA PRO A 688 -7.57 29.61 -31.40
C PRO A 688 -7.12 28.92 -32.69
N TYR A 689 -7.70 27.79 -32.98
CA TYR A 689 -7.62 27.10 -34.26
C TYR A 689 -8.98 27.08 -34.90
N LYS A 690 -9.01 27.35 -36.25
CA LYS A 690 -10.25 27.39 -37.00
C LYS A 690 -10.21 26.39 -38.13
N LYS A 691 -11.25 25.57 -38.27
CA LYS A 691 -11.47 24.69 -39.40
C LYS A 691 -12.87 24.93 -39.95
N VAL A 692 -12.98 25.01 -41.26
CA VAL A 692 -14.26 25.11 -41.95
C VAL A 692 -14.60 23.74 -42.51
N PHE A 693 -15.71 23.18 -42.09
CA PHE A 693 -16.30 22.00 -42.70
C PHE A 693 -17.33 22.40 -43.71
N LYS A 694 -17.43 21.69 -44.83
CA LYS A 694 -18.31 22.04 -45.91
C LYS A 694 -19.41 21.01 -46.11
N GLU A 695 -20.62 21.50 -46.30
CA GLU A 695 -21.72 20.68 -46.76
C GLU A 695 -21.41 20.09 -48.15
N GLY A 696 -21.68 18.79 -48.31
CA GLY A 696 -21.39 18.04 -49.52
C GLY A 696 -19.97 17.51 -49.65
N GLU A 697 -19.01 17.97 -48.78
CA GLU A 697 -17.64 17.46 -48.67
C GLU A 697 -17.43 16.69 -47.38
N ASP A 698 -17.82 17.29 -46.24
CA ASP A 698 -17.59 16.73 -44.89
C ASP A 698 -18.87 16.19 -44.26
N TYR A 699 -20.00 16.84 -44.54
CA TYR A 699 -21.30 16.48 -43.94
C TYR A 699 -22.44 16.79 -44.92
N ALA A 700 -23.61 16.26 -44.62
CA ALA A 700 -24.86 16.56 -45.30
C ALA A 700 -25.92 17.05 -44.31
N LEU A 701 -26.77 17.97 -44.78
CA LEU A 701 -27.90 18.48 -44.00
C LEU A 701 -29.21 17.95 -44.60
N THR A 702 -30.09 17.49 -43.72
CA THR A 702 -31.46 17.15 -44.10
C THR A 702 -32.42 17.85 -43.15
N TYR A 703 -33.53 18.34 -43.72
CA TYR A 703 -34.49 19.14 -42.99
C TYR A 703 -35.85 18.46 -42.94
N SER A 704 -36.51 18.57 -41.81
CA SER A 704 -37.92 18.19 -41.60
C SER A 704 -38.70 19.41 -41.15
N GLY A 705 -39.76 19.69 -41.85
CA GLY A 705 -40.54 20.91 -41.65
C GLY A 705 -40.23 21.98 -42.70
N SER A 706 -40.88 23.14 -42.62
CA SER A 706 -40.65 24.26 -43.53
C SER A 706 -39.37 24.99 -43.17
N THR A 707 -38.44 25.07 -44.12
CA THR A 707 -37.19 25.84 -43.92
C THR A 707 -37.37 27.35 -44.19
N VAL A 708 -38.50 27.77 -44.71
CA VAL A 708 -38.77 29.17 -45.08
C VAL A 708 -39.86 29.82 -44.26
N HIS A 709 -40.89 29.07 -43.89
CA HIS A 709 -42.04 29.62 -43.16
C HIS A 709 -41.91 29.53 -41.66
N ALA A 710 -42.48 30.48 -40.95
CA ALA A 710 -42.56 30.51 -39.49
C ALA A 710 -43.13 29.21 -38.96
N GLY A 711 -42.47 28.67 -37.95
CA GLY A 711 -42.76 27.37 -37.35
C GLY A 711 -41.49 26.69 -36.83
N SER A 712 -41.64 25.52 -36.29
CA SER A 712 -40.53 24.71 -35.81
C SER A 712 -40.35 23.49 -36.73
N GLY A 713 -39.09 23.11 -36.90
CA GLY A 713 -38.72 21.91 -37.61
C GLY A 713 -37.47 21.31 -36.99
N THR A 714 -36.97 20.26 -37.57
CA THR A 714 -35.70 19.66 -37.21
C THR A 714 -34.78 19.65 -38.42
N TYR A 715 -33.50 19.72 -38.11
CA TYR A 715 -32.48 19.42 -39.13
C TYR A 715 -31.54 18.34 -38.56
N THR A 716 -31.13 17.47 -39.43
CA THR A 716 -30.17 16.43 -39.12
C THR A 716 -28.89 16.68 -39.90
N VAL A 717 -27.79 16.74 -39.14
CA VAL A 717 -26.45 16.78 -39.74
C VAL A 717 -25.89 15.40 -39.72
N THR A 718 -25.36 14.92 -40.79
CA THR A 718 -24.78 13.59 -40.92
C THR A 718 -23.41 13.71 -41.57
N ALA A 719 -22.37 13.17 -40.90
CA ALA A 719 -21.06 13.09 -41.48
C ALA A 719 -21.09 12.20 -42.73
N LEU A 720 -20.46 12.62 -43.81
CA LEU A 720 -20.35 11.80 -45.00
C LEU A 720 -19.45 10.60 -44.78
N GLU A 721 -19.71 9.46 -45.40
CA GLU A 721 -18.97 8.21 -45.22
C GLU A 721 -17.47 8.39 -45.46
N GLY A 722 -17.07 9.23 -46.40
CA GLY A 722 -15.69 9.58 -46.70
C GLY A 722 -15.12 10.72 -45.87
N SER A 723 -15.86 11.32 -44.93
CA SER A 723 -15.35 12.43 -44.13
C SER A 723 -14.13 12.01 -43.30
N LYS A 724 -13.05 12.75 -43.44
CA LYS A 724 -11.80 12.52 -42.72
C LYS A 724 -11.93 12.88 -41.24
N TYR A 725 -12.76 13.86 -40.90
CA TYR A 725 -12.75 14.51 -39.60
C TYR A 725 -14.01 14.28 -38.78
N LEU A 726 -15.13 13.98 -39.41
CA LEU A 726 -16.46 13.93 -38.82
C LEU A 726 -17.01 12.51 -38.78
N THR A 727 -17.86 12.22 -37.81
CA THR A 727 -18.52 10.91 -37.70
C THR A 727 -19.92 11.03 -37.08
N GLY A 728 -20.81 10.09 -37.49
CA GLY A 728 -22.15 9.97 -36.94
C GLY A 728 -23.13 11.02 -37.44
N SER A 729 -24.23 11.15 -36.76
CA SER A 729 -25.29 12.12 -37.03
C SER A 729 -25.83 12.71 -35.74
N ALA A 730 -26.39 13.91 -35.86
CA ALA A 730 -27.09 14.58 -34.80
C ALA A 730 -28.28 15.36 -35.31
N THR A 731 -29.35 15.39 -34.54
CA THR A 731 -30.56 16.10 -34.91
C THR A 731 -30.83 17.23 -33.95
N TYR A 732 -31.11 18.39 -34.47
CA TYR A 732 -31.38 19.61 -33.73
C TYR A 732 -32.69 20.22 -34.16
N THR A 733 -33.22 21.14 -33.38
CA THR A 733 -34.40 21.87 -33.72
C THR A 733 -34.05 23.23 -34.32
N TYR A 734 -34.90 23.70 -35.24
CA TYR A 734 -34.87 25.08 -35.60
C TYR A 734 -36.27 25.69 -35.44
N THR A 735 -36.29 26.97 -35.18
CA THR A 735 -37.54 27.73 -35.04
C THR A 735 -37.41 29.00 -35.85
N ILE A 736 -38.29 29.15 -36.85
CA ILE A 736 -38.46 30.39 -37.60
C ILE A 736 -39.56 31.15 -36.87
N ALA A 737 -39.17 32.17 -36.12
CA ALA A 737 -40.15 32.97 -35.38
C ALA A 737 -40.92 33.89 -36.32
N ALA A 738 -42.23 33.89 -36.17
CA ALA A 738 -43.07 34.82 -36.92
C ALA A 738 -42.72 36.28 -36.55
N VAL A 739 -42.66 37.13 -37.58
CA VAL A 739 -42.31 38.53 -37.40
C VAL A 739 -43.54 39.31 -36.91
N SER A 740 -43.36 40.14 -35.92
CA SER A 740 -44.44 40.93 -35.35
C SER A 740 -44.83 42.04 -36.31
N ILE A 741 -46.13 42.12 -36.59
CA ILE A 741 -46.68 43.22 -37.40
C ILE A 741 -47.03 44.48 -36.55
N ALA A 742 -46.74 44.47 -35.28
CA ALA A 742 -47.01 45.58 -34.36
C ALA A 742 -46.34 46.89 -34.79
N GLY A 743 -45.17 46.80 -35.47
CA GLY A 743 -44.45 47.96 -36.00
C GLY A 743 -45.20 48.71 -37.12
N TYR A 744 -46.20 48.12 -37.71
CA TYR A 744 -47.06 48.76 -38.71
C TYR A 744 -48.20 49.54 -38.07
N GLY A 745 -48.33 49.61 -36.77
CA GLY A 745 -49.30 50.40 -36.06
C GLY A 745 -49.26 51.87 -36.50
N GLY A 746 -50.40 52.45 -36.76
CA GLY A 746 -50.50 53.83 -37.24
C GLY A 746 -50.34 53.98 -38.74
N SER A 747 -50.02 52.92 -39.49
CA SER A 747 -50.02 52.98 -40.98
C SER A 747 -51.44 53.14 -41.56
N ASP A 748 -51.51 53.80 -42.69
CA ASP A 748 -52.78 53.96 -43.42
C ASP A 748 -53.10 52.72 -44.24
N VAL A 749 -54.36 52.35 -44.32
CA VAL A 749 -54.86 51.23 -45.13
C VAL A 749 -55.33 51.61 -46.51
N CYS A 750 -55.69 52.86 -46.67
CA CYS A 750 -56.18 53.41 -47.95
C CYS A 750 -56.08 54.94 -48.01
N ALA A 751 -56.28 55.54 -49.16
CA ALA A 751 -56.51 56.95 -49.30
C ALA A 751 -57.75 57.34 -48.42
N PRO A 752 -57.83 58.62 -47.95
CA PRO A 752 -59.02 59.08 -47.27
C PRO A 752 -60.23 58.79 -47.98
N VAL A 753 -61.21 58.25 -47.35
CA VAL A 753 -62.62 58.05 -47.83
C VAL A 753 -63.53 59.15 -47.40
N THR A 754 -64.59 59.43 -48.11
CA THR A 754 -65.54 60.46 -47.74
C THR A 754 -66.69 59.89 -46.92
N TYR A 755 -67.11 60.57 -45.92
CA TYR A 755 -68.20 60.13 -45.04
C TYR A 755 -69.48 59.92 -45.89
N ASN A 756 -70.12 58.75 -45.73
CA ASN A 756 -71.32 58.34 -46.45
C ASN A 756 -72.48 57.87 -45.54
N GLY A 757 -72.43 58.09 -44.27
CA GLY A 757 -73.41 57.69 -43.31
C GLY A 757 -73.43 56.22 -42.86
N SER A 758 -72.56 55.41 -43.43
CA SER A 758 -72.45 53.96 -43.10
C SER A 758 -71.05 53.62 -42.58
N ALA A 759 -71.00 52.54 -41.90
CA ALA A 759 -69.68 52.04 -41.46
C ALA A 759 -68.84 51.63 -42.66
N GLN A 760 -67.72 52.31 -42.83
CA GLN A 760 -66.80 52.09 -43.95
C GLN A 760 -65.79 51.06 -43.68
N ARG A 761 -65.58 50.17 -44.61
CA ARG A 761 -64.62 49.04 -44.44
C ARG A 761 -63.82 48.96 -45.71
N PRO A 762 -62.82 49.84 -45.91
CA PRO A 762 -61.97 49.80 -47.08
C PRO A 762 -61.16 48.56 -47.07
N GLY A 763 -60.78 48.04 -48.20
CA GLY A 763 -59.83 46.96 -48.34
C GLY A 763 -58.42 47.43 -48.02
N THR A 764 -57.55 46.54 -47.70
CA THR A 764 -56.16 46.80 -47.27
C THR A 764 -55.17 46.77 -48.41
N ALA A 765 -55.61 46.76 -49.69
CA ALA A 765 -54.72 46.63 -50.85
C ALA A 765 -53.63 47.72 -50.96
N TRP A 766 -53.91 48.92 -50.48
CA TRP A 766 -52.92 50.00 -50.38
C TRP A 766 -51.82 49.63 -49.30
N PHE A 767 -52.24 49.28 -48.16
CA PHE A 767 -51.35 48.86 -47.13
C PHE A 767 -50.52 47.65 -47.60
N ASP A 768 -51.14 46.66 -48.24
CA ASP A 768 -50.46 45.52 -48.84
C ASP A 768 -49.31 45.93 -49.80
N SER A 769 -49.56 46.93 -50.62
CA SER A 769 -48.59 47.46 -51.56
C SER A 769 -47.44 48.23 -50.97
N GLN A 770 -47.68 48.87 -49.81
CA GLN A 770 -46.65 49.64 -49.10
C GLN A 770 -45.86 48.79 -48.09
N SER A 771 -46.51 47.87 -47.45
CA SER A 771 -45.91 46.98 -46.45
C SER A 771 -45.26 45.77 -47.03
N GLY A 772 -45.58 45.34 -48.26
CA GLY A 772 -45.21 44.06 -48.84
C GLY A 772 -46.04 42.89 -48.27
N LEU A 773 -46.85 43.09 -47.23
CA LEU A 773 -47.72 42.08 -46.66
C LEU A 773 -48.92 41.82 -47.53
N LYS A 774 -49.55 40.67 -47.40
CA LYS A 774 -50.73 40.26 -48.14
C LYS A 774 -51.87 39.90 -47.20
N SER A 775 -52.98 40.60 -47.29
CA SER A 775 -54.20 40.26 -46.57
C SER A 775 -54.65 38.84 -46.86
N GLY A 776 -55.08 38.12 -45.86
CA GLY A 776 -55.45 36.71 -45.93
C GLY A 776 -54.31 35.72 -45.93
N ARG A 777 -53.07 36.11 -46.36
CA ARG A 777 -51.86 35.32 -46.27
C ARG A 777 -51.03 35.67 -45.02
N ASP A 778 -50.67 36.95 -44.93
CA ASP A 778 -49.68 37.41 -43.94
C ASP A 778 -50.38 38.03 -42.69
N TYR A 779 -51.57 38.47 -42.87
CA TYR A 779 -52.44 39.00 -41.78
C TYR A 779 -53.92 38.83 -42.14
N THR A 780 -54.77 39.01 -41.14
CA THR A 780 -56.22 39.09 -41.33
C THR A 780 -56.74 40.36 -40.68
N VAL A 781 -57.72 40.94 -41.25
CA VAL A 781 -58.46 42.06 -40.66
C VAL A 781 -59.38 41.49 -39.56
N VAL A 782 -59.18 41.93 -38.37
CA VAL A 782 -59.92 41.45 -37.19
C VAL A 782 -61.21 42.30 -36.98
N ARG A 783 -60.99 43.60 -37.06
CA ARG A 783 -62.15 44.54 -36.84
C ARG A 783 -61.84 45.92 -37.40
N TYR A 784 -62.92 46.63 -37.68
CA TYR A 784 -62.94 48.08 -37.90
C TYR A 784 -63.59 48.77 -36.71
N SER A 785 -63.05 49.91 -36.32
CA SER A 785 -63.62 50.70 -35.25
C SER A 785 -63.56 52.22 -35.53
N ALA A 786 -64.43 53.02 -34.96
CA ALA A 786 -64.54 54.43 -35.27
C ALA A 786 -64.73 54.72 -36.77
N ASN A 787 -65.26 53.74 -37.48
CA ASN A 787 -65.29 53.73 -38.95
C ASN A 787 -66.65 54.24 -39.60
N THR A 788 -67.45 54.92 -38.78
CA THR A 788 -68.76 55.49 -39.31
C THR A 788 -68.67 56.99 -39.40
N ASN A 789 -68.13 57.68 -38.45
CA ASN A 789 -68.09 59.14 -38.40
C ASN A 789 -66.77 59.70 -39.08
N ALA A 790 -66.85 60.95 -39.54
CA ALA A 790 -65.64 61.65 -40.01
C ALA A 790 -64.56 61.72 -38.87
N GLY A 791 -63.35 61.50 -39.20
CA GLY A 791 -62.18 61.36 -38.26
C GLY A 791 -61.26 60.28 -38.66
N VAL A 792 -60.44 59.83 -37.76
CA VAL A 792 -59.50 58.70 -38.00
C VAL A 792 -60.19 57.41 -37.54
N ALA A 793 -60.39 56.51 -38.45
CA ALA A 793 -60.94 55.20 -38.24
C ALA A 793 -59.73 54.16 -38.06
N ASN A 794 -59.99 53.13 -37.28
CA ASN A 794 -59.02 52.13 -36.97
C ASN A 794 -59.35 50.79 -37.65
N VAL A 795 -58.34 50.11 -38.11
CA VAL A 795 -58.44 48.75 -38.61
C VAL A 795 -57.44 47.86 -37.84
N THR A 796 -57.97 47.03 -36.99
CA THR A 796 -57.13 46.07 -36.21
C THR A 796 -56.86 44.89 -37.10
N VAL A 797 -55.62 44.64 -37.38
CA VAL A 797 -55.11 43.47 -38.15
C VAL A 797 -54.33 42.53 -37.22
N GLN A 798 -54.47 41.25 -37.46
CA GLN A 798 -53.77 40.17 -36.74
C GLN A 798 -52.84 39.50 -37.75
N GLY A 799 -51.54 39.38 -37.36
CA GLY A 799 -50.56 38.61 -38.10
C GLY A 799 -50.95 37.15 -38.22
N LYS A 800 -50.63 36.54 -39.35
CA LYS A 800 -50.97 35.17 -39.67
C LYS A 800 -49.77 34.49 -40.36
N GLY A 801 -49.59 33.21 -40.14
CA GLY A 801 -48.53 32.44 -40.80
C GLY A 801 -47.13 32.88 -40.41
N ASN A 802 -46.41 33.52 -41.27
CA ASN A 802 -45.06 34.05 -41.05
C ASN A 802 -45.03 35.32 -40.18
N TYR A 803 -46.16 35.82 -39.82
CA TYR A 803 -46.31 37.06 -39.10
C TYR A 803 -47.17 36.85 -37.86
N THR A 804 -46.93 37.62 -36.82
CA THR A 804 -47.64 37.53 -35.52
C THR A 804 -47.96 38.91 -34.97
N GLY A 805 -48.66 38.93 -33.88
CA GLY A 805 -49.05 40.18 -33.18
C GLY A 805 -50.21 40.89 -33.87
N THR A 806 -50.53 42.02 -33.32
CA THR A 806 -51.63 42.88 -33.84
C THR A 806 -51.12 44.26 -34.17
N ALA A 807 -51.60 44.86 -35.21
CA ALA A 807 -51.39 46.25 -35.53
C ALA A 807 -52.74 46.98 -35.68
N VAL A 808 -52.78 48.20 -35.23
CA VAL A 808 -53.91 49.08 -35.44
C VAL A 808 -53.51 50.04 -36.59
N LEU A 809 -54.05 49.79 -37.73
CA LEU A 809 -53.89 50.63 -38.91
C LEU A 809 -54.98 51.67 -38.94
N HIS A 810 -54.82 52.74 -39.68
CA HIS A 810 -55.73 53.84 -39.74
C HIS A 810 -56.23 54.08 -41.20
N PHE A 811 -57.35 54.76 -41.28
CA PHE A 811 -57.78 55.48 -42.49
C PHE A 811 -58.58 56.69 -42.09
N LYS A 812 -58.46 57.72 -42.84
CA LYS A 812 -59.16 58.95 -42.61
C LYS A 812 -60.52 58.94 -43.25
N ILE A 813 -61.61 59.30 -42.53
CA ILE A 813 -62.92 59.57 -43.11
C ILE A 813 -63.00 61.06 -43.11
N ASN A 814 -62.96 61.61 -44.28
CA ASN A 814 -63.11 63.03 -44.46
C ASN A 814 -64.62 63.44 -44.27
N GLN A 815 -64.81 64.60 -43.72
CA GLN A 815 -66.14 65.19 -43.73
C GLN A 815 -66.61 65.27 -45.18
N LYS A 816 -67.87 65.13 -45.42
CA LYS A 816 -68.44 65.23 -46.72
C LYS A 816 -68.31 66.67 -47.22
N SER A 817 -67.18 67.01 -47.70
CA SER A 817 -66.86 68.28 -48.31
C SER A 817 -66.30 68.02 -49.70
N LEU A 818 -66.71 68.82 -50.61
CA LEU A 818 -66.33 68.74 -52.02
C LEU A 818 -64.83 69.24 -52.34
N ASN A 819 -64.15 69.73 -51.26
CA ASN A 819 -62.84 70.35 -51.42
C ASN A 819 -61.62 69.52 -50.88
N ASP A 820 -61.84 68.37 -50.40
CA ASP A 820 -60.76 67.53 -49.84
C ASP A 820 -59.97 66.80 -50.90
N ARG A 821 -58.93 67.42 -51.40
CA ARG A 821 -58.15 66.87 -52.54
C ARG A 821 -56.76 66.37 -52.18
N ASP A 822 -56.26 66.59 -51.06
CA ASP A 822 -54.88 66.25 -50.73
C ASP A 822 -54.76 65.42 -49.47
N VAL A 823 -54.82 64.10 -49.55
CA VAL A 823 -54.48 63.21 -48.52
C VAL A 823 -53.22 62.46 -48.94
N SER A 824 -52.12 62.71 -48.22
CA SER A 824 -50.91 61.92 -48.45
C SER A 824 -50.82 60.81 -47.33
N VAL A 825 -50.74 59.62 -47.81
CA VAL A 825 -50.54 58.47 -46.91
C VAL A 825 -49.08 58.07 -46.89
N ARG A 826 -48.50 58.00 -45.70
CA ARG A 826 -47.10 57.45 -45.50
C ARG A 826 -47.20 56.10 -44.87
N CYS A 827 -46.83 55.08 -45.56
CA CYS A 827 -46.52 53.79 -44.94
C CYS A 827 -44.99 53.68 -44.79
N THR A 828 -44.53 53.45 -43.57
CA THR A 828 -43.12 53.18 -43.30
C THR A 828 -42.98 51.72 -42.92
N PRO A 829 -42.62 50.85 -43.87
CA PRO A 829 -42.32 49.46 -43.53
C PRO A 829 -40.97 49.40 -42.83
N THR A 830 -40.95 48.92 -41.60
CA THR A 830 -39.72 48.56 -40.89
C THR A 830 -39.58 47.05 -40.97
N ALA A 831 -39.04 46.55 -42.07
CA ALA A 831 -38.51 45.20 -42.04
C ALA A 831 -37.19 45.21 -41.26
N LYS A 832 -37.20 44.74 -40.10
CA LYS A 832 -35.96 44.48 -39.35
C LYS A 832 -35.46 43.09 -39.73
N GLY A 833 -34.20 43.04 -40.17
CA GLY A 833 -33.53 41.77 -40.46
C GLY A 833 -33.59 40.84 -39.26
N ALA A 834 -33.66 39.58 -39.54
CA ALA A 834 -33.69 38.52 -38.53
C ALA A 834 -32.26 38.11 -38.15
N THR A 835 -32.03 37.97 -36.87
CA THR A 835 -30.78 37.42 -36.36
C THR A 835 -31.03 36.00 -35.87
N ILE A 836 -30.38 35.02 -36.45
CA ILE A 836 -30.37 33.65 -35.96
C ILE A 836 -29.33 33.57 -34.84
N ILE A 837 -29.76 33.25 -33.61
CA ILE A 837 -28.85 33.08 -32.49
C ILE A 837 -28.70 31.60 -32.20
N ASN A 838 -27.50 31.13 -32.41
CA ASN A 838 -27.06 29.80 -32.01
C ASN A 838 -25.89 29.96 -31.06
N SER A 839 -25.78 29.14 -30.02
CA SER A 839 -24.68 29.18 -29.05
C SER A 839 -23.28 28.96 -29.66
N SER A 840 -23.25 28.47 -30.89
CA SER A 840 -22.01 28.21 -31.62
C SER A 840 -21.98 28.80 -33.06
N LEU A 841 -23.11 29.39 -33.52
CA LEU A 841 -23.17 29.96 -34.82
C LEU A 841 -23.94 31.30 -34.75
N LEU A 842 -23.23 32.39 -34.90
CA LEU A 842 -23.84 33.70 -35.03
C LEU A 842 -24.08 33.98 -36.52
N VAL A 843 -25.31 33.85 -36.94
CA VAL A 843 -25.67 34.14 -38.32
C VAL A 843 -26.56 35.38 -38.32
N ASN A 844 -26.07 36.44 -38.92
CA ASN A 844 -26.84 37.66 -39.07
C ASN A 844 -27.58 37.61 -40.38
N PHE A 845 -28.91 37.58 -40.29
CA PHE A 845 -29.77 37.87 -41.43
C PHE A 845 -29.90 39.36 -41.60
N PHE A 846 -29.13 39.92 -42.48
CA PHE A 846 -29.26 41.30 -42.82
C PHE A 846 -29.56 41.46 -44.26
N GLN A 847 -30.56 42.32 -44.42
CA GLN A 847 -30.96 43.14 -45.54
C GLN A 847 -31.68 42.42 -46.65
#